data_c0c6e386ea55025e2c7e430f9a99471f
#
_entry.id   c0c6e386ea55025e2c7e430f9a99471f
#
_cell.length_a   1.000
_cell.length_b   1.000
_cell.length_c   1.000
_cell.angle_alpha   90.00
_cell.angle_beta   90.00
_cell.angle_gamma   90.00
#
_symmetry.space_group_name_H-M   'P 1'
#
loop_
_entity.id
_entity.type
_entity.pdbx_description
1 polymer ?
#
loop_
_entity_poly.entity_id
_entity_poly.type
_entity_poly.pdbx_seq_one_letter_code
_entity_poly.pdbx_strand_id
1 'polypeptide(L)'
;MARTSALWLKYCLSLFAWAACTTGALATTTLPQSLIINSDQTLFLTDAPNGPRLTLLDRPDRLHFTNYAIENLPTAVKINGRDVSLHWHVISRSTDNTKHVVFVYESATPHLRLSWEWQARGDHGPVEHCITVQNLSGEEVWLPMVDSLRLQIPYESGQKLRHLYVEKGADTPSATGTHFEDISDGYSWTGKSSTYAFPQPGEAREIIPAEFVFDAEAPQSGWYAGIEFSGRTRISLHRTGNTVETVLGLNPEPGPFRTRLAPGEKFETPTVFLGTFTGGPDGAANQLHTWVRNVLGNPGTWRDPQYPLTVNNSWGGGMQVNEAIALRMIADAKQLGFEMFHVDAGWFRGVGDWYANPRKFPHGLAPIADAAHKQGMRFGLWVDWTQAGLDTQPGALNVRDPKVRDWLVTDLAPDWKPEEFKGETVDLGVPAAHDYLEKEVDRIITDNHLDMLEHDGYLVAQGCIRRDHPHAPPNQSTQKVIHDSGFDFVMADNATDVSYHAVRAYYDIYAKMRSEHPGLIFEVCNDGGRMVDFGSAAHADYFSITDTYDPLSNRRAFYDTSYMLPPAMLESYVEKWPTPNTDNFLYMLRSGLMGWFTIMIDTTAWTPEQHETAKIAIALYKERIRPLIRDAQLYHVSMRPDGVHWDGMQYWDPARKQGVLFAFRGTIDNEDNHTFVLSGLDTTKRYRLHCNDGSAPDRTAEGGELMMRGARVHLANPLSSELVFIEEAK
;
A
#
# COMPACT_ATOMS: atom_id res chain seq x y z
N MET A 1 28.70 -19.52 -7.33
CA MET A 1 28.20 -18.17 -7.03
C MET A 1 29.21 -17.28 -6.29
N ALA A 2 29.96 -17.75 -5.30
CA ALA A 2 30.94 -16.90 -4.59
C ALA A 2 32.21 -16.47 -5.38
N ARG A 3 32.44 -17.00 -6.57
CA ARG A 3 33.63 -16.63 -7.39
C ARG A 3 33.36 -15.48 -8.38
N THR A 4 32.13 -15.18 -8.70
CA THR A 4 31.77 -14.09 -9.63
C THR A 4 31.78 -12.72 -8.97
N SER A 5 31.38 -12.61 -7.69
CA SER A 5 31.37 -11.33 -6.96
C SER A 5 32.77 -10.70 -6.75
N ALA A 6 33.80 -11.54 -6.61
CA ALA A 6 35.17 -11.04 -6.41
C ALA A 6 35.82 -10.46 -7.68
N LEU A 7 35.35 -10.89 -8.86
CA LEU A 7 35.86 -10.37 -10.14
C LEU A 7 35.30 -8.98 -10.45
N TRP A 8 34.06 -8.73 -10.03
CA TRP A 8 33.36 -7.48 -10.23
C TRP A 8 33.89 -6.32 -9.38
N LEU A 9 34.26 -6.60 -8.13
CA LEU A 9 34.86 -5.58 -7.26
C LEU A 9 36.18 -5.05 -7.86
N LYS A 10 36.92 -5.86 -8.61
CA LYS A 10 38.16 -5.45 -9.31
C LYS A 10 37.88 -4.58 -10.53
N TYR A 11 36.77 -4.80 -11.24
CA TYR A 11 36.43 -4.01 -12.44
C TYR A 11 35.88 -2.61 -12.08
N CYS A 12 35.05 -2.50 -11.05
CA CYS A 12 34.59 -1.20 -10.56
C CYS A 12 35.75 -0.33 -10.03
N LEU A 13 36.70 -0.93 -9.32
CA LEU A 13 37.89 -0.20 -8.84
C LEU A 13 38.84 0.23 -9.98
N SER A 14 38.91 -0.52 -11.08
CA SER A 14 39.78 -0.18 -12.21
C SER A 14 39.20 0.92 -13.14
N LEU A 15 37.88 1.08 -13.24
CA LEU A 15 37.25 2.17 -13.99
C LEU A 15 37.42 3.54 -13.29
N PHE A 16 37.44 3.56 -11.96
CA PHE A 16 37.72 4.80 -11.20
C PHE A 16 39.19 5.22 -11.26
N ALA A 17 40.12 4.29 -11.43
CA ALA A 17 41.55 4.60 -11.58
C ALA A 17 41.88 5.26 -12.94
N TRP A 18 41.03 5.10 -13.97
CA TRP A 18 41.30 5.68 -15.32
C TRP A 18 40.82 7.14 -15.47
N ALA A 19 39.81 7.56 -14.68
CA ALA A 19 39.34 8.95 -14.68
C ALA A 19 40.26 9.91 -13.91
N ALA A 20 41.25 9.41 -13.17
CA ALA A 20 42.20 10.22 -12.38
C ALA A 20 43.48 10.61 -13.12
N CYS A 21 43.68 10.20 -14.39
CA CYS A 21 44.96 10.37 -15.10
C CYS A 21 45.06 11.58 -16.06
N THR A 22 44.08 12.45 -16.12
CA THR A 22 44.22 13.66 -16.98
C THR A 22 43.67 14.91 -16.27
N THR A 23 44.39 15.46 -15.27
CA THR A 23 44.58 16.88 -15.00
C THR A 23 45.46 17.05 -13.77
N GLY A 24 46.29 18.10 -13.79
CA GLY A 24 47.39 18.34 -12.87
C GLY A 24 47.06 18.47 -11.39
N ALA A 25 48.05 18.13 -10.59
CA ALA A 25 48.14 18.09 -9.15
C ALA A 25 47.37 19.19 -8.38
N LEU A 26 46.20 18.83 -7.85
CA LEU A 26 45.68 19.31 -6.59
C LEU A 26 45.41 18.06 -5.74
N ALA A 27 45.94 18.03 -4.54
CA ALA A 27 45.71 16.93 -3.59
C ALA A 27 44.21 16.85 -3.31
N THR A 28 43.49 16.05 -4.06
CA THR A 28 42.10 15.67 -3.77
C THR A 28 42.16 14.67 -2.61
N THR A 29 41.89 15.16 -1.40
CA THR A 29 41.44 14.29 -0.32
C THR A 29 40.21 13.57 -0.86
N THR A 30 40.36 12.28 -1.23
CA THR A 30 39.22 11.44 -1.57
C THR A 30 38.28 11.40 -0.36
N LEU A 31 37.10 11.99 -0.50
CA LEU A 31 36.06 11.91 0.53
C LEU A 31 35.76 10.43 0.82
N PRO A 32 35.60 10.04 2.07
CA PRO A 32 35.26 8.66 2.40
C PRO A 32 33.92 8.32 1.75
N GLN A 33 33.92 7.25 0.97
CA GLN A 33 32.77 6.76 0.23
C GLN A 33 32.21 5.53 0.94
N SER A 34 30.92 5.52 1.17
CA SER A 34 30.17 4.37 1.70
C SER A 34 29.33 3.72 0.62
N LEU A 35 29.08 2.44 0.71
CA LEU A 35 28.46 1.64 -0.32
C LEU A 35 27.35 0.78 0.26
N ILE A 36 26.18 0.83 -0.37
CA ILE A 36 25.10 -0.14 -0.12
C ILE A 36 24.92 -0.98 -1.38
N ILE A 37 24.87 -2.29 -1.22
CA ILE A 37 24.67 -3.26 -2.30
C ILE A 37 23.66 -4.31 -1.87
N ASN A 38 22.64 -4.52 -2.72
CA ASN A 38 21.88 -5.76 -2.76
C ASN A 38 21.91 -6.35 -4.17
N SER A 39 21.09 -7.35 -4.48
CA SER A 39 21.10 -8.00 -5.80
C SER A 39 20.56 -7.09 -6.91
N ASP A 40 19.75 -6.09 -6.57
CA ASP A 40 19.09 -5.20 -7.54
C ASP A 40 19.69 -3.79 -7.56
N GLN A 41 20.28 -3.33 -6.45
CA GLN A 41 20.72 -1.95 -6.27
C GLN A 41 22.19 -1.82 -5.86
N THR A 42 22.83 -0.77 -6.35
CA THR A 42 24.14 -0.33 -5.87
C THR A 42 24.12 1.18 -5.62
N LEU A 43 24.25 1.59 -4.37
CA LEU A 43 24.17 2.97 -3.93
C LEU A 43 25.50 3.42 -3.34
N PHE A 44 26.09 4.49 -3.88
CA PHE A 44 27.25 5.15 -3.32
C PHE A 44 26.83 6.39 -2.54
N LEU A 45 27.34 6.52 -1.33
CA LEU A 45 27.04 7.59 -0.40
C LEU A 45 28.32 8.35 -0.08
N THR A 46 28.31 9.67 -0.24
CA THR A 46 29.43 10.53 0.07
C THR A 46 28.97 11.71 0.91
N ASP A 47 29.84 12.19 1.76
CA ASP A 47 29.66 13.45 2.45
C ASP A 47 30.32 14.58 1.64
N ALA A 48 29.64 15.71 1.56
CA ALA A 48 30.11 16.88 0.85
C ALA A 48 29.92 18.16 1.71
N PRO A 49 30.61 19.27 1.42
CA PRO A 49 30.49 20.48 2.21
C PRO A 49 29.06 21.01 2.39
N ASN A 50 28.17 20.68 1.46
CA ASN A 50 26.77 21.12 1.47
C ASN A 50 25.79 20.03 1.94
N GLY A 51 26.28 18.97 2.58
CA GLY A 51 25.49 17.84 3.05
C GLY A 51 25.78 16.55 2.30
N PRO A 52 25.06 15.46 2.67
CA PRO A 52 25.27 14.16 2.08
C PRO A 52 24.91 14.11 0.60
N ARG A 53 25.56 13.23 -0.13
CA ARG A 53 25.30 12.97 -1.56
C ARG A 53 25.15 11.48 -1.82
N LEU A 54 24.27 11.14 -2.73
CA LEU A 54 24.16 9.78 -3.23
C LEU A 54 24.38 9.67 -4.74
N THR A 55 24.90 8.54 -5.16
CA THR A 55 24.96 8.11 -6.56
C THR A 55 24.38 6.73 -6.65
N LEU A 56 23.28 6.59 -7.37
CA LEU A 56 22.62 5.32 -7.62
C LEU A 56 23.14 4.75 -8.93
N LEU A 57 23.57 3.49 -8.91
CA LEU A 57 23.99 2.76 -10.11
C LEU A 57 22.95 1.67 -10.39
N ASP A 58 22.41 1.70 -11.59
CA ASP A 58 21.71 0.56 -12.15
C ASP A 58 22.75 -0.39 -12.71
N ARG A 59 22.63 -1.67 -12.39
CA ARG A 59 23.47 -2.79 -12.83
C ARG A 59 24.78 -2.45 -13.58
N PRO A 60 25.84 -3.25 -13.46
CA PRO A 60 27.21 -2.92 -13.92
C PRO A 60 27.35 -2.58 -15.40
N ASP A 61 26.36 -2.84 -16.23
CA ASP A 61 26.41 -2.72 -17.69
C ASP A 61 25.40 -1.72 -18.28
N ARG A 62 24.60 -1.01 -17.43
CA ARG A 62 23.57 -0.08 -17.91
C ARG A 62 23.33 1.11 -16.99
N LEU A 63 23.19 2.27 -17.62
CA LEU A 63 22.67 3.55 -17.14
C LEU A 63 23.17 3.99 -15.76
N HIS A 64 24.12 4.84 -15.82
CA HIS A 64 24.60 5.62 -14.70
C HIS A 64 23.62 6.74 -14.40
N PHE A 65 22.75 6.57 -13.41
CA PHE A 65 22.18 7.74 -12.76
C PHE A 65 23.22 8.31 -11.83
N THR A 66 24.07 9.20 -12.35
CA THR A 66 24.93 10.01 -11.49
C THR A 66 24.06 11.08 -10.87
N ASN A 67 23.71 10.88 -9.62
CA ASN A 67 22.87 11.80 -8.90
C ASN A 67 23.64 12.61 -7.92
N TYR A 68 23.37 13.89 -7.96
CA TYR A 68 23.70 14.79 -6.88
C TYR A 68 22.41 15.02 -6.07
N ALA A 69 22.03 14.07 -5.22
CA ALA A 69 21.07 14.39 -4.20
C ALA A 69 21.74 15.34 -3.22
N ILE A 70 21.31 16.57 -3.23
CA ILE A 70 21.63 17.52 -2.18
C ILE A 70 20.44 17.47 -1.24
N GLU A 71 20.52 16.66 -0.22
CA GLU A 71 19.56 16.76 0.88
C GLU A 71 19.87 18.04 1.64
N ASN A 72 18.90 18.96 1.63
CA ASN A 72 18.98 20.15 2.45
C ASN A 72 18.64 19.74 3.89
N LEU A 73 19.66 19.61 4.72
CA LEU A 73 19.47 19.46 6.17
C LEU A 73 18.74 20.71 6.69
N PRO A 74 17.91 20.59 7.75
CA PRO A 74 17.23 21.74 8.33
C PRO A 74 18.23 22.85 8.71
N THR A 75 17.96 24.08 8.32
CA THR A 75 18.88 25.22 8.52
C THR A 75 18.55 26.05 9.75
N ALA A 76 17.36 25.88 10.31
CA ALA A 76 16.92 26.59 11.51
C ALA A 76 15.83 25.82 12.25
N VAL A 77 15.69 26.14 13.52
CA VAL A 77 14.59 25.70 14.42
C VAL A 77 14.05 26.90 15.18
N LYS A 78 12.89 26.74 15.85
CA LYS A 78 12.40 27.76 16.77
C LYS A 78 12.62 27.35 18.23
N ILE A 79 13.15 28.28 19.03
CA ILE A 79 13.25 28.15 20.48
C ILE A 79 12.61 29.40 21.07
N ASN A 80 11.65 29.23 21.99
CA ASN A 80 10.90 30.32 22.58
C ASN A 80 10.34 31.31 21.55
N GLY A 81 9.84 30.78 20.41
CA GLY A 81 9.27 31.57 19.30
C GLY A 81 10.27 32.29 18.40
N ARG A 82 11.57 32.13 18.63
CA ARG A 82 12.64 32.77 17.85
C ARG A 82 13.33 31.76 16.95
N ASP A 83 13.63 32.16 15.71
CA ASP A 83 14.42 31.34 14.80
C ASP A 83 15.89 31.30 15.26
N VAL A 84 16.43 30.08 15.35
CA VAL A 84 17.82 29.81 15.70
C VAL A 84 18.44 28.99 14.60
N SER A 85 19.51 29.52 14.00
CA SER A 85 20.21 28.88 12.88
C SER A 85 20.93 27.62 13.35
N LEU A 86 20.93 26.60 12.50
CA LEU A 86 21.65 25.33 12.70
C LEU A 86 22.91 25.31 11.84
N HIS A 87 23.97 24.76 12.40
CA HIS A 87 25.26 24.56 11.73
C HIS A 87 25.69 23.12 11.89
N TRP A 88 25.33 22.29 10.90
CA TRP A 88 25.61 20.88 10.92
C TRP A 88 27.07 20.58 10.57
N HIS A 89 27.69 19.68 11.34
CA HIS A 89 28.98 19.11 11.03
C HIS A 89 28.92 17.60 11.28
N VAL A 90 29.53 16.83 10.39
CA VAL A 90 29.55 15.37 10.52
C VAL A 90 30.46 14.96 11.67
N ILE A 91 29.96 14.10 12.55
CA ILE A 91 30.70 13.59 13.71
C ILE A 91 31.07 12.11 13.58
N SER A 92 30.27 11.34 12.85
CA SER A 92 30.58 9.94 12.58
C SER A 92 29.97 9.45 11.29
N ARG A 93 30.56 8.40 10.75
CA ARG A 93 30.06 7.62 9.62
C ARG A 93 30.17 6.14 10.00
N SER A 94 29.04 5.47 10.10
CA SER A 94 29.00 4.04 10.33
C SER A 94 28.79 3.32 9.00
N THR A 95 29.63 2.35 8.72
CA THR A 95 29.60 1.53 7.50
C THR A 95 29.86 0.09 7.90
N ASP A 96 29.08 -0.40 8.85
CA ASP A 96 29.33 -1.70 9.49
C ASP A 96 29.18 -2.88 8.53
N ASN A 97 28.41 -2.66 7.46
CA ASN A 97 28.28 -3.62 6.37
C ASN A 97 27.80 -2.92 5.08
N THR A 98 27.74 -3.65 3.98
CA THR A 98 27.28 -3.14 2.69
C THR A 98 25.75 -3.02 2.58
N LYS A 99 25.01 -3.19 3.66
CA LYS A 99 23.54 -3.10 3.68
C LYS A 99 23.03 -1.96 4.57
N HIS A 100 23.88 -1.33 5.38
CA HIS A 100 23.47 -0.29 6.30
C HIS A 100 24.54 0.80 6.43
N VAL A 101 24.17 2.04 6.22
CA VAL A 101 25.04 3.22 6.29
C VAL A 101 24.32 4.32 7.08
N VAL A 102 25.02 4.88 8.06
CA VAL A 102 24.53 6.03 8.84
C VAL A 102 25.58 7.13 8.88
N PHE A 103 25.19 8.33 8.47
CA PHE A 103 25.97 9.55 8.72
C PHE A 103 25.32 10.32 9.86
N VAL A 104 26.11 10.68 10.86
CA VAL A 104 25.62 11.43 12.03
C VAL A 104 26.19 12.83 11.99
N TYR A 105 25.32 13.81 12.11
CA TYR A 105 25.64 15.23 12.16
C TYR A 105 25.27 15.81 13.53
N GLU A 106 25.98 16.82 13.97
CA GLU A 106 25.59 17.62 15.14
C GLU A 106 25.62 19.12 14.81
N SER A 107 24.70 19.85 15.43
CA SER A 107 24.72 21.30 15.56
C SER A 107 24.96 21.62 17.05
N ALA A 108 25.94 22.50 17.33
CA ALA A 108 26.33 22.76 18.73
C ALA A 108 25.35 23.70 19.46
N THR A 109 24.65 24.59 18.72
CA THR A 109 23.74 25.56 19.32
C THR A 109 22.54 25.79 18.40
N PRO A 110 21.33 25.29 18.78
CA PRO A 110 21.10 24.36 19.88
C PRO A 110 21.81 23.02 19.65
N HIS A 111 22.06 22.28 20.72
CA HIS A 111 22.68 20.97 20.58
C HIS A 111 21.66 19.97 20.06
N LEU A 112 21.71 19.73 18.75
CA LEU A 112 20.87 18.75 18.05
C LEU A 112 21.75 17.72 17.36
N ARG A 113 21.26 16.48 17.29
CA ARG A 113 21.87 15.41 16.49
C ARG A 113 20.94 15.01 15.38
N LEU A 114 21.48 14.81 14.18
CA LEU A 114 20.78 14.31 13.01
C LEU A 114 21.46 13.04 12.52
N SER A 115 20.69 11.96 12.38
CA SER A 115 21.11 10.72 11.73
C SER A 115 20.48 10.65 10.33
N TRP A 116 21.31 10.49 9.33
CA TRP A 116 20.95 10.29 7.93
C TRP A 116 21.27 8.85 7.58
N GLU A 117 20.21 8.02 7.43
CA GLU A 117 20.31 6.57 7.43
C GLU A 117 19.82 5.99 6.12
N TRP A 118 20.59 5.04 5.58
CA TRP A 118 20.24 4.23 4.42
C TRP A 118 20.40 2.75 4.74
N GLN A 119 19.41 1.95 4.33
CA GLN A 119 19.40 0.51 4.60
C GLN A 119 18.82 -0.30 3.45
N ALA A 120 19.45 -1.42 3.10
CA ALA A 120 18.89 -2.48 2.26
C ALA A 120 18.47 -3.64 3.17
N ARG A 121 17.21 -3.68 3.59
CA ARG A 121 16.70 -4.77 4.48
C ARG A 121 16.70 -6.14 3.80
N GLY A 122 16.49 -6.19 2.49
CA GLY A 122 16.44 -7.44 1.71
C GLY A 122 17.64 -7.64 0.80
N ASP A 123 17.74 -8.85 0.25
CA ASP A 123 18.69 -9.16 -0.83
C ASP A 123 18.20 -8.64 -2.20
N HIS A 124 16.91 -8.36 -2.32
CA HIS A 124 16.23 -7.81 -3.48
C HIS A 124 15.35 -6.63 -3.07
N GLY A 125 15.01 -5.77 -4.03
CA GLY A 125 14.13 -4.63 -3.85
C GLY A 125 14.86 -3.31 -3.67
N PRO A 126 14.17 -2.27 -3.19
CA PRO A 126 14.72 -0.93 -3.01
C PRO A 126 15.71 -0.83 -1.86
N VAL A 127 16.35 0.34 -1.78
CA VAL A 127 17.07 0.82 -0.60
C VAL A 127 16.20 1.83 0.12
N GLU A 128 16.14 1.75 1.43
CA GLU A 128 15.29 2.57 2.29
C GLU A 128 16.09 3.68 2.95
N HIS A 129 15.43 4.78 3.26
CA HIS A 129 16.04 5.97 3.84
C HIS A 129 15.11 6.66 4.84
N CYS A 130 15.70 7.15 5.93
CA CYS A 130 15.04 8.05 6.86
C CYS A 130 16.04 9.03 7.50
N ILE A 131 15.51 10.12 8.05
CA ILE A 131 16.26 11.13 8.81
C ILE A 131 15.67 11.18 10.22
N THR A 132 16.54 11.05 11.23
CA THR A 132 16.16 11.22 12.64
C THR A 132 16.80 12.48 13.19
N VAL A 133 16.02 13.36 13.81
CA VAL A 133 16.53 14.54 14.53
C VAL A 133 16.26 14.35 16.02
N GLN A 134 17.31 14.46 16.84
CA GLN A 134 17.23 14.36 18.31
C GLN A 134 17.58 15.68 18.96
N ASN A 135 16.76 16.12 19.92
CA ASN A 135 17.06 17.26 20.77
C ASN A 135 17.94 16.85 21.95
N LEU A 136 19.21 17.23 21.90
CA LEU A 136 20.18 17.03 23.00
C LEU A 136 20.39 18.29 23.83
N SER A 137 19.66 19.38 23.53
CA SER A 137 19.71 20.63 24.31
C SER A 137 18.86 20.52 25.58
N GLY A 138 19.04 21.49 26.48
CA GLY A 138 18.19 21.61 27.67
C GLY A 138 16.89 22.39 27.45
N GLU A 139 16.59 22.81 26.24
CA GLU A 139 15.43 23.63 25.88
C GLU A 139 14.50 22.89 24.94
N GLU A 140 13.21 23.24 24.94
CA GLU A 140 12.23 22.78 23.97
C GLU A 140 12.55 23.40 22.60
N VAL A 141 12.55 22.57 21.57
CA VAL A 141 12.85 22.94 20.18
C VAL A 141 11.64 22.67 19.30
N TRP A 142 11.32 23.59 18.42
CA TRP A 142 10.32 23.41 17.37
C TRP A 142 11.04 23.16 16.04
N LEU A 143 10.94 21.93 15.55
CA LEU A 143 11.51 21.50 14.29
C LEU A 143 10.54 21.82 13.13
N PRO A 144 10.98 22.50 12.07
CA PRO A 144 10.18 22.64 10.85
C PRO A 144 10.09 21.31 10.11
N MET A 145 9.27 21.28 9.05
CA MET A 145 9.20 20.11 8.18
C MET A 145 10.58 19.74 7.63
N VAL A 146 10.87 18.45 7.68
CA VAL A 146 12.04 17.85 7.03
C VAL A 146 11.52 16.90 5.96
N ASP A 147 11.85 17.13 4.70
CA ASP A 147 11.56 16.16 3.64
C ASP A 147 12.37 14.89 3.88
N SER A 148 11.75 13.74 3.69
CA SER A 148 12.45 12.46 3.86
C SER A 148 13.54 12.27 2.81
N LEU A 149 13.27 12.68 1.55
CA LEU A 149 14.20 12.54 0.44
C LEU A 149 14.01 13.69 -0.56
N ARG A 150 15.11 14.21 -1.08
CA ARG A 150 15.14 15.13 -2.20
C ARG A 150 16.23 14.70 -3.17
N LEU A 151 15.86 14.40 -4.41
CA LEU A 151 16.77 13.96 -5.47
C LEU A 151 16.74 14.93 -6.64
N GLN A 152 17.89 15.16 -7.25
CA GLN A 152 18.03 15.87 -8.53
C GLN A 152 18.76 14.95 -9.50
N ILE A 153 18.07 14.54 -10.55
CA ILE A 153 18.55 13.55 -11.52
C ILE A 153 18.83 14.26 -12.85
N PRO A 154 20.09 14.36 -13.28
CA PRO A 154 20.41 14.89 -14.59
C PRO A 154 20.14 13.86 -15.69
N TYR A 155 19.61 14.33 -16.80
CA TYR A 155 19.34 13.54 -17.99
C TYR A 155 20.03 14.14 -19.21
N GLU A 156 20.13 13.38 -20.29
CA GLU A 156 20.63 13.88 -21.57
C GLU A 156 19.65 14.88 -22.19
N SER A 157 20.20 15.83 -22.97
CA SER A 157 19.38 16.82 -23.64
C SER A 157 18.45 16.18 -24.66
N GLY A 158 17.15 16.48 -24.53
CA GLY A 158 16.12 15.94 -25.43
C GLY A 158 15.62 14.53 -25.07
N GLN A 159 16.14 13.90 -24.01
CA GLN A 159 15.61 12.62 -23.54
C GLN A 159 14.16 12.74 -23.14
N LYS A 160 13.33 11.86 -23.71
CA LYS A 160 11.91 11.79 -23.42
C LYS A 160 11.67 10.87 -22.21
N LEU A 161 11.00 11.40 -21.21
CA LEU A 161 10.74 10.67 -19.96
C LEU A 161 9.25 10.51 -19.76
N ARG A 162 8.87 9.42 -19.10
CA ARG A 162 7.53 9.16 -18.62
C ARG A 162 7.50 9.01 -17.12
N HIS A 163 6.41 9.51 -16.55
CA HIS A 163 6.02 9.37 -15.16
C HIS A 163 4.84 8.41 -15.05
N LEU A 164 4.95 7.39 -14.21
CA LEU A 164 3.85 6.53 -13.84
C LEU A 164 3.53 6.74 -12.36
N TYR A 165 2.28 6.98 -12.06
CA TYR A 165 1.71 6.99 -10.73
C TYR A 165 0.29 6.42 -10.74
N VAL A 166 -0.20 6.00 -9.56
CA VAL A 166 -1.47 5.29 -9.42
C VAL A 166 -2.33 5.98 -8.39
N GLU A 167 -3.59 6.23 -8.74
CA GLU A 167 -4.60 6.71 -7.79
C GLU A 167 -5.08 5.58 -6.88
N LYS A 168 -5.44 5.90 -5.65
CA LYS A 168 -6.14 4.96 -4.76
C LYS A 168 -7.52 4.64 -5.30
N GLY A 169 -7.99 3.40 -5.10
CA GLY A 169 -9.31 2.96 -5.53
C GLY A 169 -10.43 3.73 -4.84
N ALA A 170 -10.27 3.97 -3.55
CA ALA A 170 -11.25 4.63 -2.69
C ALA A 170 -12.64 3.96 -2.78
N ASP A 171 -13.70 4.68 -2.42
CA ASP A 171 -15.08 4.20 -2.59
C ASP A 171 -15.31 3.68 -4.01
N THR A 172 -14.97 4.47 -5.03
CA THR A 172 -15.08 4.06 -6.44
C THR A 172 -13.83 4.42 -7.22
N PRO A 173 -13.22 3.47 -7.98
CA PRO A 173 -12.06 3.76 -8.80
C PRO A 173 -12.36 4.86 -9.82
N SER A 174 -11.40 5.75 -10.05
CA SER A 174 -11.55 6.80 -11.08
C SER A 174 -11.66 6.23 -12.49
N ALA A 175 -12.03 7.07 -13.44
CA ALA A 175 -12.05 6.68 -14.85
C ALA A 175 -10.65 6.35 -15.39
N THR A 176 -9.59 6.98 -14.84
CA THR A 176 -8.19 6.84 -15.28
C THR A 176 -7.36 5.91 -14.41
N GLY A 177 -7.32 6.10 -13.08
CA GLY A 177 -6.62 5.29 -12.09
C GLY A 177 -5.11 5.24 -12.22
N THR A 178 -4.61 4.61 -13.27
CA THR A 178 -3.18 4.55 -13.60
C THR A 178 -2.83 5.62 -14.63
N HIS A 179 -1.83 6.42 -14.34
CA HIS A 179 -1.37 7.53 -15.16
C HIS A 179 0.01 7.27 -15.76
N PHE A 180 0.14 7.51 -17.07
CA PHE A 180 1.39 7.51 -17.81
C PHE A 180 1.56 8.89 -18.45
N GLU A 181 2.29 9.80 -17.80
CA GLU A 181 2.44 11.18 -18.25
C GLU A 181 3.83 11.45 -18.83
N ASP A 182 3.89 12.24 -19.90
CA ASP A 182 5.17 12.66 -20.49
C ASP A 182 5.78 13.79 -19.64
N ILE A 183 7.01 13.60 -19.16
CA ILE A 183 7.76 14.60 -18.39
C ILE A 183 8.46 15.55 -19.39
N SER A 184 7.75 16.60 -19.83
CA SER A 184 8.33 17.67 -20.67
C SER A 184 9.10 18.69 -19.85
N ASP A 185 9.84 19.58 -20.50
CA ASP A 185 10.45 20.74 -19.81
C ASP A 185 9.37 21.63 -19.20
N GLY A 186 9.54 22.01 -17.94
CA GLY A 186 8.54 22.72 -17.13
C GLY A 186 7.46 21.83 -16.53
N TYR A 187 7.54 20.48 -16.69
CA TYR A 187 6.63 19.58 -16.03
C TYR A 187 6.67 19.76 -14.51
N SER A 188 5.50 19.84 -13.89
CA SER A 188 5.33 20.03 -12.45
C SER A 188 4.13 19.24 -11.97
N TRP A 189 4.35 18.31 -11.08
CA TRP A 189 3.33 17.45 -10.51
C TRP A 189 3.53 17.30 -9.01
N THR A 190 2.43 17.12 -8.27
CA THR A 190 2.44 16.77 -6.86
C THR A 190 1.29 15.81 -6.58
N GLY A 191 1.62 14.59 -6.23
CA GLY A 191 0.71 13.59 -5.70
C GLY A 191 0.68 13.65 -4.17
N LYS A 192 -0.52 13.53 -3.60
CA LYS A 192 -0.76 13.51 -2.16
C LYS A 192 -1.33 12.16 -1.77
N SER A 193 -1.05 11.71 -0.55
CA SER A 193 -1.60 10.51 0.02
C SER A 193 -1.93 10.72 1.50
N SER A 194 -3.05 10.16 1.93
CA SER A 194 -3.41 9.98 3.34
C SER A 194 -4.35 8.78 3.46
N THR A 195 -4.78 8.44 4.65
CA THR A 195 -5.84 7.41 4.82
C THR A 195 -7.23 7.97 4.60
N TYR A 196 -7.30 9.23 4.28
CA TYR A 196 -8.54 9.94 4.10
C TYR A 196 -8.38 11.00 3.04
N ALA A 197 -9.01 10.84 1.90
CA ALA A 197 -9.23 11.97 1.01
C ALA A 197 -10.32 11.69 0.00
N PHE A 198 -11.32 12.50 0.10
CA PHE A 198 -12.22 12.72 -0.99
C PHE A 198 -11.76 13.98 -1.72
N PRO A 199 -11.34 13.88 -2.98
CA PRO A 199 -11.01 15.06 -3.73
C PRO A 199 -12.25 15.94 -3.83
N GLN A 200 -12.11 17.20 -3.47
CA GLN A 200 -13.13 18.18 -3.77
C GLN A 200 -13.28 18.31 -5.28
N PRO A 201 -14.43 18.75 -5.80
CA PRO A 201 -14.60 19.00 -7.24
C PRO A 201 -13.44 19.84 -7.79
N GLY A 202 -12.68 19.27 -8.73
CA GLY A 202 -11.49 19.89 -9.33
C GLY A 202 -10.16 19.64 -8.61
N GLU A 203 -10.14 18.92 -7.51
CA GLU A 203 -8.91 18.41 -6.91
C GLU A 203 -8.50 17.06 -7.50
N ALA A 204 -7.19 16.81 -7.54
CA ALA A 204 -6.65 15.51 -7.93
C ALA A 204 -6.94 14.48 -6.84
N ARG A 205 -7.18 13.24 -7.24
CA ARG A 205 -7.33 12.11 -6.33
C ARG A 205 -6.01 11.82 -5.61
N GLU A 206 -6.12 11.20 -4.45
CA GLU A 206 -4.95 10.69 -3.75
C GLU A 206 -4.33 9.51 -4.47
N ILE A 207 -3.01 9.43 -4.35
CA ILE A 207 -2.20 8.38 -4.97
C ILE A 207 -1.79 7.31 -3.94
N ILE A 208 -1.51 6.11 -4.41
CA ILE A 208 -0.65 5.19 -3.68
C ILE A 208 0.76 5.81 -3.69
N PRO A 209 1.37 6.07 -2.53
CA PRO A 209 2.51 6.99 -2.45
C PRO A 209 3.81 6.39 -3.01
N ALA A 210 3.83 6.17 -4.32
CA ALA A 210 5.01 5.81 -5.10
C ALA A 210 4.91 6.32 -6.53
N GLU A 211 6.07 6.44 -7.18
CA GLU A 211 6.21 6.88 -8.56
C GLU A 211 7.26 6.06 -9.30
N PHE A 212 7.07 5.88 -10.62
CA PHE A 212 8.08 5.32 -11.52
C PHE A 212 8.43 6.35 -12.59
N VAL A 213 9.71 6.51 -12.86
CA VAL A 213 10.21 7.37 -13.94
C VAL A 213 11.11 6.56 -14.87
N PHE A 214 10.85 6.63 -16.17
CA PHE A 214 11.55 5.84 -17.17
C PHE A 214 11.65 6.54 -18.51
N ASP A 215 12.54 6.06 -19.38
CA ASP A 215 12.70 6.56 -20.73
C ASP A 215 11.48 6.15 -21.58
N ALA A 216 10.82 7.12 -22.22
CA ALA A 216 9.65 6.86 -23.07
C ALA A 216 9.98 6.06 -24.35
N GLU A 217 11.21 6.17 -24.85
CA GLU A 217 11.69 5.46 -26.05
C GLU A 217 12.33 4.11 -25.72
N ALA A 218 12.77 3.92 -24.44
CA ALA A 218 13.34 2.69 -23.93
C ALA A 218 12.72 2.32 -22.57
N PRO A 219 11.41 2.01 -22.51
CA PRO A 219 10.67 1.87 -21.24
C PRO A 219 11.09 0.64 -20.41
N GLN A 220 12.11 -0.08 -20.83
CA GLN A 220 12.59 -1.28 -20.18
C GLN A 220 13.38 -1.03 -18.90
N SER A 221 13.78 0.23 -18.64
CA SER A 221 14.55 0.60 -17.44
C SER A 221 14.19 1.99 -16.93
N GLY A 222 14.31 2.17 -15.62
CA GLY A 222 14.03 3.42 -14.95
C GLY A 222 14.34 3.32 -13.46
N TRP A 223 13.76 4.24 -12.69
CA TRP A 223 13.81 4.23 -11.24
C TRP A 223 12.41 4.40 -10.65
N TYR A 224 12.26 3.99 -9.41
CA TYR A 224 11.05 4.19 -8.62
C TYR A 224 11.42 4.70 -7.23
N ALA A 225 10.51 5.47 -6.65
CA ALA A 225 10.58 5.91 -5.27
C ALA A 225 9.19 5.88 -4.63
N GLY A 226 9.14 5.74 -3.29
CA GLY A 226 7.88 5.75 -2.57
C GLY A 226 8.07 5.98 -1.07
N ILE A 227 6.95 6.01 -0.34
CA ILE A 227 6.88 6.37 1.08
C ILE A 227 6.19 5.27 1.87
N GLU A 228 6.83 4.78 2.93
CA GLU A 228 6.29 3.79 3.87
C GLU A 228 5.58 4.48 5.04
N PHE A 229 4.52 5.22 4.76
CA PHE A 229 3.80 5.93 5.80
C PHE A 229 2.34 6.18 5.40
N SER A 230 1.40 5.88 6.28
CA SER A 230 -0.04 5.99 6.03
C SER A 230 -0.62 7.36 6.39
N GLY A 231 0.17 8.28 6.94
CA GLY A 231 -0.26 9.63 7.23
C GLY A 231 -0.25 10.54 6.01
N ARG A 232 -0.45 11.83 6.24
CA ARG A 232 -0.42 12.84 5.18
C ARG A 232 0.99 12.97 4.59
N THR A 233 1.14 12.51 3.35
CA THR A 233 2.40 12.52 2.61
C THR A 233 2.25 13.17 1.25
N ARG A 234 3.36 13.56 0.64
CA ARG A 234 3.42 14.04 -0.74
C ARG A 234 4.65 13.53 -1.47
N ILE A 235 4.50 13.39 -2.77
CA ILE A 235 5.59 13.25 -3.73
C ILE A 235 5.45 14.38 -4.73
N SER A 236 6.53 15.10 -5.00
CA SER A 236 6.55 16.18 -6.00
C SER A 236 7.62 15.88 -7.05
N LEU A 237 7.28 15.99 -8.33
CA LEU A 237 8.17 15.76 -9.45
C LEU A 237 8.19 16.99 -10.35
N HIS A 238 9.39 17.55 -10.59
CA HIS A 238 9.57 18.74 -11.41
C HIS A 238 10.69 18.53 -12.41
N ARG A 239 10.49 18.95 -13.65
CA ARG A 239 11.55 18.98 -14.66
C ARG A 239 11.90 20.42 -15.02
N THR A 240 13.18 20.74 -14.94
CA THR A 240 13.75 22.02 -15.42
C THR A 240 14.92 21.72 -16.34
N GLY A 241 14.75 21.96 -17.63
CA GLY A 241 15.73 21.62 -18.65
C GLY A 241 16.04 20.13 -18.65
N ASN A 242 17.28 19.79 -18.34
CA ASN A 242 17.77 18.40 -18.31
C ASN A 242 17.75 17.77 -16.90
N THR A 243 17.20 18.45 -15.91
CA THR A 243 17.16 17.96 -14.53
C THR A 243 15.73 17.65 -14.12
N VAL A 244 15.52 16.47 -13.55
CA VAL A 244 14.29 16.09 -12.86
C VAL A 244 14.57 16.12 -11.36
N GLU A 245 13.77 16.86 -10.61
CA GLU A 245 13.79 16.86 -9.16
C GLU A 245 12.58 16.10 -8.64
N THR A 246 12.80 15.17 -7.69
CA THR A 246 11.74 14.56 -6.91
C THR A 246 11.93 14.82 -5.42
N VAL A 247 10.83 15.07 -4.71
CA VAL A 247 10.80 15.33 -3.26
C VAL A 247 9.74 14.46 -2.61
N LEU A 248 10.14 13.67 -1.62
CA LEU A 248 9.26 12.78 -0.87
C LEU A 248 9.26 13.16 0.60
N GLY A 249 8.09 13.20 1.22
CA GLY A 249 7.96 13.49 2.65
C GLY A 249 6.54 13.76 3.10
N LEU A 250 6.42 14.37 4.28
CA LEU A 250 5.13 14.76 4.83
C LEU A 250 4.46 15.85 3.99
N ASN A 251 3.14 15.82 3.92
CA ASN A 251 2.36 16.89 3.32
C ASN A 251 2.07 17.95 4.40
N PRO A 252 2.53 19.21 4.23
CA PRO A 252 2.31 20.27 5.21
C PRO A 252 0.88 20.83 5.22
N GLU A 253 0.07 20.53 4.20
CA GLU A 253 -1.29 21.08 4.11
C GLU A 253 -2.22 20.51 5.23
N PRO A 254 -3.15 21.34 5.75
CA PRO A 254 -3.52 22.70 5.31
C PRO A 254 -2.63 23.83 5.80
N GLY A 255 -1.60 23.57 6.58
CA GLY A 255 -0.69 24.60 7.06
C GLY A 255 0.74 24.09 7.25
N PRO A 256 1.69 24.92 7.71
CA PRO A 256 3.10 24.54 7.79
C PRO A 256 3.28 23.44 8.84
N PHE A 257 3.92 22.34 8.45
CA PHE A 257 4.30 21.28 9.38
C PHE A 257 5.38 21.76 10.35
N ARG A 258 5.24 21.43 11.61
CA ARG A 258 6.27 21.56 12.65
C ARG A 258 5.98 20.59 13.79
N THR A 259 7.01 20.14 14.45
CA THR A 259 6.89 19.25 15.58
C THR A 259 7.70 19.78 16.76
N ARG A 260 7.18 19.53 17.96
CA ARG A 260 7.83 19.87 19.22
C ARG A 260 8.75 18.74 19.65
N LEU A 261 9.98 19.09 20.01
CA LEU A 261 10.93 18.17 20.62
C LEU A 261 11.34 18.69 22.00
N ALA A 262 10.89 18.07 23.05
CA ALA A 262 11.41 18.28 24.39
C ALA A 262 12.85 17.76 24.50
N PRO A 263 13.62 18.15 25.55
CA PRO A 263 14.95 17.61 25.77
C PRO A 263 14.98 16.09 25.79
N GLY A 264 15.80 15.49 24.93
CA GLY A 264 15.95 14.05 24.75
C GLY A 264 15.03 13.42 23.70
N GLU A 265 13.95 14.09 23.28
CA GLU A 265 13.00 13.57 22.29
C GLU A 265 13.59 13.52 20.87
N LYS A 266 12.98 12.68 20.04
CA LYS A 266 13.36 12.45 18.63
C LYS A 266 12.15 12.66 17.73
N PHE A 267 12.43 13.17 16.54
CA PHE A 267 11.55 13.11 15.39
C PHE A 267 12.21 12.29 14.28
N GLU A 268 11.48 11.40 13.67
CA GLU A 268 11.92 10.57 12.55
C GLU A 268 11.02 10.85 11.34
N THR A 269 11.62 11.18 10.21
CA THR A 269 10.85 11.36 8.98
C THR A 269 10.20 10.04 8.57
N PRO A 270 9.09 10.06 7.82
CA PRO A 270 8.62 8.85 7.16
C PRO A 270 9.75 8.15 6.42
N THR A 271 9.84 6.83 6.53
CA THR A 271 10.77 6.03 5.71
C THR A 271 10.34 6.14 4.26
N VAL A 272 11.31 6.36 3.38
CA VAL A 272 11.14 6.34 1.94
C VAL A 272 12.00 5.24 1.33
N PHE A 273 11.66 4.80 0.14
CA PHE A 273 12.44 3.82 -0.58
C PHE A 273 12.77 4.30 -1.99
N LEU A 274 13.90 3.85 -2.50
CA LEU A 274 14.43 4.19 -3.81
C LEU A 274 15.01 2.94 -4.48
N GLY A 275 14.70 2.73 -5.75
CA GLY A 275 15.26 1.63 -6.53
C GLY A 275 15.31 1.92 -8.02
N THR A 276 16.06 1.11 -8.74
CA THR A 276 16.07 1.04 -10.20
C THR A 276 15.42 -0.27 -10.65
N PHE A 277 14.94 -0.30 -11.86
CA PHE A 277 14.29 -1.48 -12.40
C PHE A 277 14.69 -1.77 -13.85
N THR A 278 14.45 -3.01 -14.25
CA THR A 278 14.47 -3.48 -15.64
C THR A 278 13.21 -4.30 -15.91
N GLY A 279 12.82 -4.45 -17.17
CA GLY A 279 11.61 -5.18 -17.55
C GLY A 279 10.36 -4.31 -17.61
N GLY A 280 10.55 -2.97 -17.70
CA GLY A 280 9.46 -2.01 -17.79
C GLY A 280 8.69 -1.81 -16.48
N PRO A 281 7.54 -1.14 -16.51
CA PRO A 281 6.71 -0.92 -15.32
C PRO A 281 6.32 -2.20 -14.58
N ASP A 282 6.03 -3.30 -15.29
CA ASP A 282 5.77 -4.60 -14.67
C ASP A 282 7.01 -5.17 -13.97
N GLY A 283 8.22 -4.88 -14.49
CA GLY A 283 9.47 -5.23 -13.85
C GLY A 283 9.64 -4.51 -12.50
N ALA A 284 9.32 -3.20 -12.45
CA ALA A 284 9.30 -2.42 -11.22
C ALA A 284 8.26 -2.96 -10.23
N ALA A 285 7.02 -3.19 -10.70
CA ALA A 285 5.95 -3.76 -9.89
C ALA A 285 6.36 -5.11 -9.26
N ASN A 286 6.91 -6.03 -10.05
CA ASN A 286 7.32 -7.35 -9.56
C ASN A 286 8.51 -7.28 -8.59
N GLN A 287 9.41 -6.29 -8.70
CA GLN A 287 10.43 -6.02 -7.69
C GLN A 287 9.80 -5.56 -6.37
N LEU A 288 8.86 -4.61 -6.41
CA LEU A 288 8.13 -4.14 -5.24
C LEU A 288 7.31 -5.27 -4.59
N HIS A 289 6.60 -6.09 -5.39
CA HIS A 289 5.86 -7.25 -4.88
C HIS A 289 6.79 -8.22 -4.13
N THR A 290 7.95 -8.48 -4.69
CA THR A 290 8.95 -9.38 -4.06
C THR A 290 9.48 -8.78 -2.77
N TRP A 291 9.76 -7.48 -2.75
CA TRP A 291 10.22 -6.76 -1.56
C TRP A 291 9.14 -6.70 -0.47
N VAL A 292 7.90 -6.34 -0.81
CA VAL A 292 6.78 -6.36 0.15
C VAL A 292 6.60 -7.74 0.75
N ARG A 293 6.57 -8.79 -0.08
CA ARG A 293 6.43 -10.17 0.38
C ARG A 293 7.53 -10.63 1.32
N ASN A 294 8.79 -10.28 1.03
CA ASN A 294 9.95 -10.86 1.72
C ASN A 294 10.49 -9.97 2.85
N VAL A 295 10.16 -8.69 2.85
CA VAL A 295 10.79 -7.68 3.73
C VAL A 295 9.77 -6.86 4.48
N LEU A 296 8.81 -6.23 3.78
CA LEU A 296 7.92 -5.25 4.38
C LEU A 296 6.76 -5.92 5.13
N GLY A 297 6.09 -6.86 4.47
CA GLY A 297 4.89 -7.52 4.98
C GLY A 297 5.16 -8.54 6.09
N ASN A 298 4.11 -9.02 6.71
CA ASN A 298 4.16 -9.98 7.81
C ASN A 298 4.64 -11.37 7.34
N PRO A 299 5.83 -11.82 7.75
CA PRO A 299 6.34 -13.12 7.33
C PRO A 299 5.53 -14.31 7.85
N GLY A 300 4.76 -14.16 8.91
CA GLY A 300 3.86 -15.19 9.42
C GLY A 300 2.75 -15.50 8.43
N THR A 301 2.09 -14.46 7.93
CA THR A 301 1.01 -14.56 6.94
C THR A 301 1.52 -15.12 5.62
N TRP A 302 2.64 -14.62 5.10
CA TRP A 302 3.22 -15.07 3.83
C TRP A 302 3.69 -16.54 3.85
N ARG A 303 3.95 -17.12 5.03
CA ARG A 303 4.28 -18.55 5.18
C ARG A 303 3.06 -19.45 5.29
N ASP A 304 1.89 -18.89 5.55
CA ASP A 304 0.65 -19.68 5.62
C ASP A 304 0.30 -20.20 4.21
N PRO A 305 0.21 -21.53 4.00
CA PRO A 305 -0.10 -22.09 2.69
C PRO A 305 -1.53 -21.77 2.21
N GLN A 306 -2.41 -21.33 3.10
CA GLN A 306 -3.77 -20.91 2.77
C GLN A 306 -3.86 -19.44 2.36
N TYR A 307 -2.80 -18.66 2.54
CA TYR A 307 -2.78 -17.25 2.14
C TYR A 307 -2.61 -17.10 0.61
N PRO A 308 -3.39 -16.19 -0.05
CA PRO A 308 -4.56 -15.48 0.43
C PRO A 308 -5.78 -16.42 0.60
N LEU A 309 -6.61 -16.14 1.60
CA LEU A 309 -7.78 -16.95 1.92
C LEU A 309 -8.92 -16.73 0.93
N THR A 310 -9.89 -17.65 0.94
CA THR A 310 -11.20 -17.44 0.33
C THR A 310 -12.21 -17.08 1.42
N VAL A 311 -12.93 -15.97 1.25
CA VAL A 311 -13.76 -15.37 2.30
C VAL A 311 -15.21 -15.26 1.84
N ASN A 312 -16.14 -15.61 2.73
CA ASN A 312 -17.55 -15.22 2.61
C ASN A 312 -17.85 -14.15 3.67
N ASN A 313 -18.16 -12.93 3.20
CA ASN A 313 -18.45 -11.76 4.02
C ASN A 313 -19.95 -11.50 4.06
N SER A 314 -20.47 -11.04 5.20
CA SER A 314 -21.89 -10.85 5.45
C SER A 314 -22.48 -9.55 4.90
N TRP A 315 -21.65 -8.62 4.36
CA TRP A 315 -22.10 -7.29 3.95
C TRP A 315 -23.14 -7.28 2.82
N GLY A 316 -23.19 -8.30 1.98
CA GLY A 316 -24.19 -8.40 0.92
C GLY A 316 -25.65 -8.28 1.39
N GLY A 317 -25.91 -8.46 2.68
CA GLY A 317 -27.16 -8.13 3.37
C GLY A 317 -27.16 -6.76 4.05
N GLY A 318 -26.07 -5.98 3.93
CA GLY A 318 -25.86 -4.75 4.68
C GLY A 318 -25.89 -4.99 6.18
N MET A 319 -26.33 -3.99 6.93
CA MET A 319 -26.42 -4.04 8.41
C MET A 319 -27.42 -5.08 8.97
N GLN A 320 -28.01 -5.96 8.14
CA GLN A 320 -29.06 -6.88 8.59
C GLN A 320 -28.52 -8.20 9.17
N VAL A 321 -27.21 -8.40 9.19
CA VAL A 321 -26.59 -9.61 9.77
C VAL A 321 -27.06 -9.83 11.21
N ASN A 322 -27.36 -11.09 11.52
CA ASN A 322 -27.76 -11.56 12.86
C ASN A 322 -27.32 -13.01 13.04
N GLU A 323 -27.46 -13.55 14.26
CA GLU A 323 -27.02 -14.89 14.63
C GLU A 323 -27.55 -15.99 13.67
N ALA A 324 -28.85 -15.94 13.33
CA ALA A 324 -29.47 -16.94 12.47
C ALA A 324 -28.93 -16.86 11.02
N ILE A 325 -28.75 -15.65 10.49
CA ILE A 325 -28.15 -15.42 9.16
C ILE A 325 -26.71 -15.90 9.16
N ALA A 326 -25.90 -15.49 10.13
CA ALA A 326 -24.49 -15.86 10.22
C ALA A 326 -24.31 -17.39 10.29
N LEU A 327 -25.04 -18.08 11.13
CA LEU A 327 -24.96 -19.54 11.24
C LEU A 327 -25.38 -20.26 9.94
N ARG A 328 -26.39 -19.74 9.24
CA ARG A 328 -26.80 -20.27 7.92
C ARG A 328 -25.70 -20.05 6.87
N MET A 329 -25.15 -18.86 6.79
CA MET A 329 -24.08 -18.53 5.85
C MET A 329 -22.81 -19.36 6.13
N ILE A 330 -22.42 -19.57 7.39
CA ILE A 330 -21.30 -20.43 7.78
C ILE A 330 -21.49 -21.87 7.25
N ALA A 331 -22.69 -22.42 7.41
CA ALA A 331 -22.98 -23.79 6.95
C ALA A 331 -22.90 -23.91 5.42
N ASP A 332 -23.31 -22.88 4.69
CA ASP A 332 -23.26 -22.82 3.24
C ASP A 332 -21.84 -22.56 2.73
N ALA A 333 -21.16 -21.59 3.30
CA ALA A 333 -19.76 -21.25 2.99
C ALA A 333 -18.85 -22.50 3.10
N LYS A 334 -19.06 -23.33 4.08
CA LYS A 334 -18.36 -24.62 4.22
C LYS A 334 -18.59 -25.55 3.05
N GLN A 335 -19.82 -25.64 2.54
CA GLN A 335 -20.15 -26.51 1.40
C GLN A 335 -19.51 -26.02 0.11
N LEU A 336 -19.39 -24.68 -0.05
CA LEU A 336 -18.70 -24.04 -1.16
C LEU A 336 -17.17 -24.14 -1.06
N GLY A 337 -16.64 -24.37 0.15
CA GLY A 337 -15.21 -24.52 0.41
C GLY A 337 -14.51 -23.24 0.78
N PHE A 338 -15.21 -22.22 1.26
CA PHE A 338 -14.59 -21.03 1.85
C PHE A 338 -13.75 -21.37 3.09
N GLU A 339 -12.77 -20.56 3.38
CA GLU A 339 -11.78 -20.76 4.45
C GLU A 339 -11.94 -19.78 5.59
N MET A 340 -12.67 -18.68 5.39
CA MET A 340 -13.03 -17.71 6.41
C MET A 340 -14.47 -17.26 6.24
N PHE A 341 -15.15 -17.07 7.37
CA PHE A 341 -16.41 -16.35 7.43
C PHE A 341 -16.19 -15.03 8.15
N HIS A 342 -16.62 -13.94 7.53
CA HIS A 342 -16.42 -12.59 8.01
C HIS A 342 -17.76 -11.92 8.35
N VAL A 343 -17.92 -11.47 9.58
CA VAL A 343 -19.05 -10.65 10.01
C VAL A 343 -18.69 -9.18 9.84
N ASP A 344 -19.29 -8.56 8.86
CA ASP A 344 -19.17 -7.15 8.53
C ASP A 344 -20.00 -6.25 9.46
N ALA A 345 -20.05 -4.94 9.21
CA ALA A 345 -20.77 -3.95 10.02
C ALA A 345 -22.22 -4.38 10.33
N GLY A 346 -22.73 -3.92 11.48
CA GLY A 346 -24.12 -4.17 11.91
C GLY A 346 -24.28 -5.14 13.06
N TRP A 347 -23.22 -5.72 13.58
CA TRP A 347 -23.23 -6.64 14.71
C TRP A 347 -23.29 -5.96 16.09
N PHE A 348 -22.79 -4.73 16.16
CA PHE A 348 -22.55 -3.96 17.39
C PHE A 348 -23.81 -3.26 17.95
N ARG A 349 -23.77 -2.84 19.20
CA ARG A 349 -24.87 -2.12 19.85
C ARG A 349 -25.05 -0.69 19.31
N GLY A 350 -23.94 0.01 19.05
CA GLY A 350 -23.88 1.33 18.49
C GLY A 350 -22.46 1.75 18.20
N VAL A 351 -22.27 2.83 17.47
CA VAL A 351 -20.94 3.38 17.19
C VAL A 351 -20.23 3.72 18.51
N GLY A 352 -18.98 3.32 18.63
CA GLY A 352 -18.21 3.45 19.88
C GLY A 352 -18.59 2.44 20.97
N ASP A 353 -19.54 1.56 20.71
CA ASP A 353 -19.97 0.49 21.61
C ASP A 353 -19.82 -0.87 20.93
N TRP A 354 -18.60 -1.35 20.91
CA TRP A 354 -18.17 -2.55 20.18
C TRP A 354 -18.46 -3.84 20.97
N TYR A 355 -19.70 -3.97 21.42
CA TYR A 355 -20.28 -5.17 22.00
C TYR A 355 -21.43 -5.67 21.12
N ALA A 356 -21.60 -6.98 21.06
CA ALA A 356 -22.65 -7.59 20.26
C ALA A 356 -24.04 -7.05 20.61
N ASN A 357 -24.81 -6.68 19.60
CA ASN A 357 -26.20 -6.25 19.77
C ASN A 357 -27.07 -7.43 20.24
N PRO A 358 -27.62 -7.41 21.46
CA PRO A 358 -28.31 -8.56 22.03
C PRO A 358 -29.63 -8.94 21.31
N ARG A 359 -30.18 -8.02 20.48
CA ARG A 359 -31.35 -8.33 19.64
C ARG A 359 -30.97 -9.12 18.40
N LYS A 360 -29.75 -8.89 17.87
CA LYS A 360 -29.23 -9.56 16.67
C LYS A 360 -28.43 -10.80 17.05
N PHE A 361 -27.63 -10.73 18.10
CA PHE A 361 -26.76 -11.78 18.61
C PHE A 361 -27.01 -12.00 20.09
N PRO A 362 -28.10 -12.71 20.45
CA PRO A 362 -28.50 -12.89 21.85
C PRO A 362 -27.48 -13.68 22.68
N HIS A 363 -26.60 -14.45 22.04
CA HIS A 363 -25.54 -15.22 22.68
C HIS A 363 -24.15 -14.63 22.47
N GLY A 364 -24.04 -13.39 21.94
CA GLY A 364 -22.77 -12.78 21.55
C GLY A 364 -22.20 -13.30 20.24
N LEU A 365 -20.95 -12.93 19.92
CA LEU A 365 -20.27 -13.37 18.68
C LEU A 365 -19.39 -14.61 18.87
N ALA A 366 -18.90 -14.90 20.06
CA ALA A 366 -18.07 -16.08 20.31
C ALA A 366 -18.73 -17.39 19.81
N PRO A 367 -20.04 -17.65 20.00
CA PRO A 367 -20.68 -18.82 19.40
C PRO A 367 -20.69 -18.86 17.88
N ILE A 368 -20.62 -17.71 17.21
CA ILE A 368 -20.50 -17.61 15.75
C ILE A 368 -19.09 -18.00 15.33
N ALA A 369 -18.07 -17.44 16.01
CA ALA A 369 -16.68 -17.81 15.83
C ALA A 369 -16.48 -19.33 16.03
N ASP A 370 -17.00 -19.88 17.14
CA ASP A 370 -16.93 -21.32 17.43
C ASP A 370 -17.61 -22.17 16.36
N ALA A 371 -18.71 -21.69 15.77
CA ALA A 371 -19.39 -22.38 14.66
C ALA A 371 -18.54 -22.39 13.40
N ALA A 372 -17.85 -21.30 13.06
CA ALA A 372 -16.90 -21.22 11.95
C ALA A 372 -15.70 -22.16 12.20
N HIS A 373 -15.09 -22.07 13.37
CA HIS A 373 -13.96 -22.94 13.77
C HIS A 373 -14.31 -24.43 13.73
N LYS A 374 -15.50 -24.81 14.19
CA LYS A 374 -15.99 -26.19 14.11
C LYS A 374 -16.10 -26.71 12.68
N GLN A 375 -16.32 -25.82 11.72
CA GLN A 375 -16.34 -26.15 10.30
C GLN A 375 -14.92 -26.09 9.68
N GLY A 376 -13.89 -25.75 10.45
CA GLY A 376 -12.50 -25.57 10.00
C GLY A 376 -12.30 -24.30 9.18
N MET A 377 -13.12 -23.28 9.39
CA MET A 377 -12.97 -21.94 8.83
C MET A 377 -12.46 -20.99 9.91
N ARG A 378 -11.77 -19.94 9.50
CA ARG A 378 -11.40 -18.79 10.33
C ARG A 378 -12.60 -17.87 10.51
N PHE A 379 -12.54 -17.03 11.53
CA PHE A 379 -13.58 -16.04 11.82
C PHE A 379 -12.99 -14.62 11.79
N GLY A 380 -13.58 -13.75 10.95
CA GLY A 380 -13.25 -12.35 10.82
C GLY A 380 -14.35 -11.43 11.33
N LEU A 381 -13.95 -10.22 11.76
CA LEU A 381 -14.87 -9.21 12.27
C LEU A 381 -14.46 -7.82 11.82
N TRP A 382 -15.42 -7.07 11.28
CA TRP A 382 -15.36 -5.65 10.97
C TRP A 382 -15.50 -4.80 12.24
N VAL A 383 -14.68 -3.75 12.38
CA VAL A 383 -14.83 -2.76 13.44
C VAL A 383 -14.19 -1.42 13.07
N ASP A 384 -14.87 -0.33 13.37
CA ASP A 384 -14.30 1.04 13.36
C ASP A 384 -13.96 1.48 14.81
N TRP A 385 -12.96 0.83 15.38
CA TRP A 385 -12.61 0.93 16.79
C TRP A 385 -12.09 2.31 17.23
N THR A 386 -11.84 3.22 16.30
CA THR A 386 -11.37 4.59 16.57
C THR A 386 -12.49 5.60 16.73
N GLN A 387 -13.74 5.18 16.62
CA GLN A 387 -14.89 6.07 16.64
C GLN A 387 -15.59 6.05 18.00
N ALA A 388 -16.10 7.23 18.41
CA ALA A 388 -16.96 7.43 19.58
C ALA A 388 -18.38 7.82 19.17
N GLY A 389 -19.37 7.38 19.94
CA GLY A 389 -20.78 7.62 19.66
C GLY A 389 -21.57 8.18 20.86
N LEU A 390 -22.83 7.74 20.99
CA LEU A 390 -23.73 8.23 22.07
C LEU A 390 -24.22 7.11 23.00
N ASP A 391 -23.78 5.87 22.84
CA ASP A 391 -24.21 4.80 23.71
C ASP A 391 -23.69 5.03 25.15
N THR A 392 -24.52 4.69 26.12
CA THR A 392 -24.24 4.89 27.56
C THR A 392 -23.94 3.59 28.30
N GLN A 393 -23.90 2.47 27.57
CA GLN A 393 -23.60 1.19 28.19
C GLN A 393 -22.15 1.14 28.68
N PRO A 394 -21.86 0.34 29.71
CA PRO A 394 -20.47 0.15 30.17
C PRO A 394 -19.55 -0.30 29.03
N GLY A 395 -18.42 0.36 28.89
CA GLY A 395 -17.44 0.10 27.86
C GLY A 395 -17.63 0.87 26.55
N ALA A 396 -18.74 1.61 26.39
CA ALA A 396 -18.96 2.47 25.23
C ALA A 396 -18.11 3.75 25.28
N LEU A 397 -17.56 4.13 24.14
CA LEU A 397 -16.95 5.45 23.93
C LEU A 397 -18.04 6.49 23.69
N ASN A 398 -18.50 7.14 24.76
CA ASN A 398 -19.55 8.13 24.68
C ASN A 398 -18.97 9.55 24.59
N VAL A 399 -19.25 10.26 23.51
CA VAL A 399 -18.76 11.63 23.26
C VAL A 399 -19.25 12.65 24.31
N ARG A 400 -20.27 12.31 25.14
CA ARG A 400 -20.74 13.14 26.25
C ARG A 400 -20.02 12.85 27.57
N ASP A 401 -19.26 11.75 27.66
CA ASP A 401 -18.34 11.49 28.77
C ASP A 401 -17.21 12.51 28.70
N PRO A 402 -16.99 13.31 29.80
CA PRO A 402 -15.90 14.29 29.81
C PRO A 402 -14.54 13.70 29.45
N LYS A 403 -14.24 12.46 29.87
CA LYS A 403 -12.99 11.77 29.56
C LYS A 403 -12.86 11.47 28.07
N VAL A 404 -13.89 10.94 27.43
CA VAL A 404 -13.91 10.63 26.00
C VAL A 404 -13.88 11.91 25.18
N ARG A 405 -14.64 12.91 25.61
CA ARG A 405 -14.68 14.23 24.97
C ARG A 405 -13.29 14.85 24.86
N ASP A 406 -12.43 14.68 25.88
CA ASP A 406 -11.06 15.18 25.87
C ASP A 406 -10.15 14.44 24.86
N TRP A 407 -10.61 13.32 24.32
CA TRP A 407 -9.88 12.53 23.32
C TRP A 407 -10.30 12.79 21.88
N LEU A 408 -11.44 13.47 21.66
CA LEU A 408 -11.96 13.68 20.31
C LEU A 408 -11.13 14.70 19.53
N VAL A 409 -11.05 14.53 18.22
CA VAL A 409 -10.36 15.46 17.32
C VAL A 409 -11.10 16.79 17.18
N THR A 410 -12.40 16.83 17.47
CA THR A 410 -13.24 18.06 17.41
C THR A 410 -13.99 18.32 18.71
N ASP A 411 -14.47 19.55 18.88
CA ASP A 411 -15.40 19.92 19.96
C ASP A 411 -16.83 19.91 19.39
N LEU A 412 -17.59 18.91 19.78
CA LEU A 412 -18.86 18.59 19.14
C LEU A 412 -20.00 19.52 19.56
N ALA A 413 -20.88 19.86 18.62
CA ALA A 413 -22.12 20.55 18.89
C ALA A 413 -23.04 19.77 19.87
N PRO A 414 -23.87 20.44 20.69
CA PRO A 414 -24.76 19.78 21.65
C PRO A 414 -25.77 18.82 21.01
N ASP A 415 -26.16 19.07 19.78
CA ASP A 415 -27.12 18.29 18.98
C ASP A 415 -26.47 17.29 18.01
N TRP A 416 -25.15 17.19 18.03
CA TRP A 416 -24.42 16.21 17.23
C TRP A 416 -24.92 14.77 17.49
N LYS A 417 -25.02 13.98 16.42
CA LYS A 417 -25.39 12.56 16.45
C LYS A 417 -24.48 11.76 15.55
N PRO A 418 -24.15 10.52 15.93
CA PRO A 418 -23.46 9.60 15.02
C PRO A 418 -24.41 9.17 13.91
N GLU A 419 -23.84 8.67 12.85
CA GLU A 419 -24.56 7.99 11.81
C GLU A 419 -24.69 6.49 12.08
N GLU A 420 -25.17 5.72 11.09
CA GLU A 420 -25.47 4.31 11.29
C GLU A 420 -24.27 3.49 11.74
N PHE A 421 -23.07 3.79 11.18
CA PHE A 421 -21.81 3.15 11.52
C PHE A 421 -20.62 4.11 11.62
N LYS A 422 -20.84 5.40 11.55
CA LYS A 422 -19.80 6.44 11.67
C LYS A 422 -20.08 7.34 12.88
N GLY A 423 -19.05 7.63 13.65
CA GLY A 423 -19.08 8.50 14.82
C GLY A 423 -18.10 9.66 14.73
N GLU A 424 -17.58 10.08 15.87
CA GLU A 424 -16.51 11.07 15.94
C GLU A 424 -15.18 10.39 16.21
N THR A 425 -14.16 10.79 15.47
CA THR A 425 -12.82 10.19 15.57
C THR A 425 -12.13 10.53 16.88
N VAL A 426 -11.50 9.55 17.47
CA VAL A 426 -10.63 9.68 18.65
C VAL A 426 -9.19 9.97 18.18
N ASP A 427 -8.55 10.97 18.78
CA ASP A 427 -7.15 11.30 18.52
C ASP A 427 -6.22 10.27 19.17
N LEU A 428 -5.66 9.38 18.38
CA LEU A 428 -4.72 8.37 18.85
C LEU A 428 -3.40 8.94 19.37
N GLY A 429 -3.07 10.18 19.00
CA GLY A 429 -1.92 10.90 19.56
C GLY A 429 -2.08 11.29 21.03
N VAL A 430 -3.29 11.19 21.59
CA VAL A 430 -3.55 11.39 23.02
C VAL A 430 -3.20 10.13 23.80
N PRO A 431 -2.19 10.14 24.70
CA PRO A 431 -1.71 8.92 25.34
C PRO A 431 -2.78 8.11 26.08
N ALA A 432 -3.72 8.78 26.73
CA ALA A 432 -4.80 8.12 27.48
C ALA A 432 -5.83 7.46 26.54
N ALA A 433 -6.02 8.01 25.35
CA ALA A 433 -6.86 7.42 24.31
C ALA A 433 -6.19 6.20 23.69
N HIS A 434 -4.89 6.30 23.36
CA HIS A 434 -4.08 5.19 22.90
C HIS A 434 -4.15 3.99 23.86
N ASP A 435 -3.86 4.22 25.15
CA ASP A 435 -3.88 3.16 26.18
C ASP A 435 -5.26 2.51 26.35
N TYR A 436 -6.32 3.26 26.13
CA TYR A 436 -7.67 2.73 26.18
C TYR A 436 -7.98 1.88 24.94
N LEU A 437 -7.71 2.43 23.75
CA LEU A 437 -8.03 1.76 22.49
C LEU A 437 -7.19 0.50 22.27
N GLU A 438 -5.94 0.51 22.71
CA GLU A 438 -5.10 -0.69 22.69
C GLU A 438 -5.76 -1.85 23.45
N LYS A 439 -6.29 -1.58 24.66
CA LYS A 439 -7.00 -2.58 25.47
C LYS A 439 -8.36 -2.96 24.87
N GLU A 440 -9.03 -2.02 24.23
CA GLU A 440 -10.32 -2.29 23.60
C GLU A 440 -10.16 -3.18 22.38
N VAL A 441 -9.14 -2.96 21.55
CA VAL A 441 -8.82 -3.83 20.41
C VAL A 441 -8.46 -5.23 20.89
N ASP A 442 -7.61 -5.36 21.92
CA ASP A 442 -7.28 -6.66 22.55
C ASP A 442 -8.53 -7.38 23.07
N ARG A 443 -9.43 -6.65 23.74
CA ARG A 443 -10.72 -7.20 24.21
C ARG A 443 -11.58 -7.70 23.04
N ILE A 444 -11.72 -6.89 21.98
CA ILE A 444 -12.53 -7.27 20.79
C ILE A 444 -11.99 -8.57 20.19
N ILE A 445 -10.69 -8.68 20.04
CA ILE A 445 -10.04 -9.89 19.52
C ILE A 445 -10.31 -11.10 20.41
N THR A 446 -10.05 -10.93 21.72
CA THR A 446 -10.11 -12.02 22.70
C THR A 446 -11.53 -12.49 22.96
N ASP A 447 -12.45 -11.55 23.25
CA ASP A 447 -13.84 -11.89 23.63
C ASP A 447 -14.63 -12.54 22.48
N ASN A 448 -14.25 -12.25 21.22
CA ASN A 448 -14.93 -12.73 20.05
C ASN A 448 -14.18 -13.86 19.31
N HIS A 449 -13.06 -14.34 19.85
CA HIS A 449 -12.25 -15.44 19.30
C HIS A 449 -11.82 -15.18 17.83
N LEU A 450 -11.29 -13.99 17.53
CA LEU A 450 -11.01 -13.58 16.16
C LEU A 450 -9.74 -14.24 15.61
N ASP A 451 -9.79 -14.62 14.33
CA ASP A 451 -8.63 -14.93 13.50
C ASP A 451 -8.26 -13.77 12.55
N MET A 452 -9.20 -12.85 12.34
CA MET A 452 -9.00 -11.67 11.51
C MET A 452 -9.77 -10.49 12.11
N LEU A 453 -9.15 -9.32 12.09
CA LEU A 453 -9.74 -8.03 12.43
C LEU A 453 -9.65 -7.12 11.20
N GLU A 454 -10.80 -6.69 10.70
CA GLU A 454 -10.90 -5.59 9.75
C GLU A 454 -11.00 -4.27 10.50
N HIS A 455 -10.19 -3.31 10.10
CA HIS A 455 -10.32 -1.92 10.49
C HIS A 455 -10.81 -1.08 9.31
N ASP A 456 -12.00 -0.54 9.47
CA ASP A 456 -12.60 0.40 8.52
C ASP A 456 -12.85 1.73 9.25
N GLY A 457 -11.95 2.70 9.06
CA GLY A 457 -12.03 3.95 9.80
C GLY A 457 -11.11 5.07 9.32
N TYR A 458 -11.48 6.30 9.62
CA TYR A 458 -10.87 7.55 9.12
C TYR A 458 -9.69 8.05 9.95
N LEU A 459 -8.89 7.18 10.46
CA LEU A 459 -7.92 7.37 11.53
C LEU A 459 -7.00 8.56 11.46
N VAL A 460 -6.47 8.83 10.30
CA VAL A 460 -5.23 9.62 10.23
C VAL A 460 -5.36 10.85 9.37
N ALA A 461 -6.51 11.07 8.81
CA ALA A 461 -6.75 12.21 7.94
C ALA A 461 -7.29 13.42 8.67
N GLN A 462 -8.11 13.21 9.69
CA GLN A 462 -8.60 14.33 10.48
C GLN A 462 -7.45 14.93 11.27
N GLY A 463 -7.06 16.15 10.93
CA GLY A 463 -6.27 16.97 11.83
C GLY A 463 -7.08 17.29 13.06
N CYS A 464 -6.48 17.27 14.24
CA CYS A 464 -7.14 17.67 15.46
C CYS A 464 -7.29 19.20 15.55
N ILE A 465 -8.49 19.72 15.75
CA ILE A 465 -8.73 21.15 15.98
C ILE A 465 -8.69 21.56 17.45
N ARG A 466 -8.54 20.60 18.34
CA ARG A 466 -8.50 20.81 19.78
C ARG A 466 -7.20 21.51 20.21
N ARG A 467 -7.32 22.30 21.29
CA ARG A 467 -6.20 23.05 21.86
C ARG A 467 -5.96 22.73 23.33
N ASP A 468 -6.73 21.81 23.85
CA ASP A 468 -6.87 21.52 25.26
C ASP A 468 -6.48 20.11 25.65
N HIS A 469 -5.88 19.35 24.73
CA HIS A 469 -5.32 18.04 25.01
C HIS A 469 -3.85 17.90 24.56
N PRO A 470 -3.12 16.86 25.05
CA PRO A 470 -1.67 16.81 25.02
C PRO A 470 -1.08 16.33 23.69
N HIS A 471 -1.18 17.14 22.66
CA HIS A 471 -0.36 17.03 21.45
C HIS A 471 0.34 18.37 21.19
N ALA A 472 1.00 18.52 20.07
CA ALA A 472 1.77 19.73 19.77
C ALA A 472 0.93 21.01 19.95
N PRO A 473 1.49 22.10 20.54
CA PRO A 473 0.73 23.30 20.83
C PRO A 473 0.10 23.90 19.59
N PRO A 474 -1.07 24.48 19.75
CA PRO A 474 -1.83 25.06 18.66
C PRO A 474 -1.14 26.30 18.11
N ASN A 475 -1.10 26.36 16.79
CA ASN A 475 -0.81 27.57 16.04
C ASN A 475 -2.10 28.26 15.58
N GLN A 476 -1.98 29.31 14.79
CA GLN A 476 -3.10 29.76 13.99
C GLN A 476 -3.51 28.58 13.09
N SER A 477 -4.67 28.05 13.40
CA SER A 477 -5.17 26.86 12.74
C SER A 477 -5.68 27.23 11.35
N THR A 478 -5.19 26.55 10.36
CA THR A 478 -5.80 26.50 9.04
C THR A 478 -6.76 25.32 9.02
N GLN A 479 -7.99 25.55 8.65
CA GLN A 479 -9.01 24.51 8.55
C GLN A 479 -9.40 24.32 7.10
N LYS A 480 -9.54 23.08 6.68
CA LYS A 480 -10.13 22.70 5.40
C LYS A 480 -11.32 21.80 5.70
N VAL A 481 -12.50 22.18 5.22
CA VAL A 481 -13.68 21.31 5.24
C VAL A 481 -13.66 20.46 4.00
N ILE A 482 -13.79 19.16 4.17
CA ILE A 482 -13.93 18.20 3.09
C ILE A 482 -15.38 17.73 3.12
N HIS A 483 -16.08 17.88 1.98
CA HIS A 483 -17.44 17.43 1.82
C HIS A 483 -17.45 16.08 1.09
N ASP A 484 -17.97 15.06 1.74
CA ASP A 484 -18.05 13.73 1.13
C ASP A 484 -19.32 12.98 1.54
N SER A 485 -19.96 12.37 0.55
CA SER A 485 -21.14 11.50 0.75
C SER A 485 -22.20 12.05 1.70
N GLY A 486 -22.31 13.38 1.75
CA GLY A 486 -23.23 14.08 2.67
C GLY A 486 -22.63 14.44 4.03
N PHE A 487 -21.34 14.19 4.22
CA PHE A 487 -20.62 14.50 5.47
C PHE A 487 -19.62 15.63 5.28
N ASP A 488 -19.43 16.40 6.33
CA ASP A 488 -18.42 17.41 6.42
C ASP A 488 -17.33 16.96 7.39
N PHE A 489 -16.13 16.75 6.86
CA PHE A 489 -14.96 16.48 7.67
C PHE A 489 -14.09 17.72 7.78
N VAL A 490 -13.63 18.01 8.96
CA VAL A 490 -12.74 19.15 9.20
C VAL A 490 -11.30 18.64 9.27
N MET A 491 -10.51 18.94 8.25
CA MET A 491 -9.07 18.84 8.36
C MET A 491 -8.52 20.12 8.98
N ALA A 492 -7.80 19.99 10.06
CA ALA A 492 -7.20 21.12 10.75
C ALA A 492 -5.72 20.90 10.96
N ASP A 493 -4.98 22.01 10.95
CA ASP A 493 -3.58 22.06 11.27
C ASP A 493 -3.34 22.95 12.49
N ASN A 494 -3.83 22.47 13.60
CA ASN A 494 -3.56 23.13 14.87
C ASN A 494 -2.22 22.77 15.45
N ALA A 495 -1.92 21.52 15.31
CA ALA A 495 -0.67 20.96 15.70
C ALA A 495 -0.25 20.14 14.49
N THR A 496 0.57 20.69 13.74
CA THR A 496 0.95 20.33 12.40
C THR A 496 1.49 18.91 12.25
N ASP A 497 1.73 18.24 13.37
CA ASP A 497 2.20 16.86 13.48
C ASP A 497 1.16 15.87 14.03
N VAL A 498 -0.09 16.28 14.24
CA VAL A 498 -1.13 15.40 14.82
C VAL A 498 -1.33 14.12 14.00
N SER A 499 -1.47 14.26 12.69
CA SER A 499 -1.62 13.11 11.81
C SER A 499 -0.39 12.17 11.87
N TYR A 500 0.81 12.71 12.01
CA TYR A 500 2.03 11.93 12.19
C TYR A 500 2.00 11.10 13.47
N HIS A 501 1.65 11.72 14.61
CA HIS A 501 1.59 11.02 15.90
C HIS A 501 0.46 10.00 15.95
N ALA A 502 -0.70 10.29 15.38
CA ALA A 502 -1.82 9.36 15.28
C ALA A 502 -1.45 8.09 14.48
N VAL A 503 -0.74 8.23 13.37
CA VAL A 503 -0.25 7.08 12.57
C VAL A 503 0.75 6.24 13.35
N ARG A 504 1.69 6.86 14.04
CA ARG A 504 2.68 6.13 14.87
C ARG A 504 1.98 5.34 15.98
N ALA A 505 1.02 5.95 16.65
CA ALA A 505 0.21 5.29 17.68
C ALA A 505 -0.59 4.09 17.12
N TYR A 506 -1.15 4.23 15.93
CA TYR A 506 -1.81 3.13 15.23
C TYR A 506 -0.87 1.96 14.94
N TYR A 507 0.33 2.24 14.45
CA TYR A 507 1.35 1.20 14.21
C TYR A 507 1.75 0.50 15.51
N ASP A 508 1.88 1.22 16.61
CA ASP A 508 2.21 0.65 17.91
C ASP A 508 1.13 -0.33 18.40
N ILE A 509 -0.16 0.03 18.24
CA ILE A 509 -1.31 -0.85 18.58
C ILE A 509 -1.25 -2.13 17.73
N TYR A 510 -1.08 -2.01 16.40
CA TYR A 510 -1.04 -3.18 15.52
C TYR A 510 0.17 -4.07 15.79
N ALA A 511 1.35 -3.48 16.03
CA ALA A 511 2.54 -4.24 16.39
C ALA A 511 2.34 -5.03 17.69
N LYS A 512 1.67 -4.41 18.68
CA LYS A 512 1.35 -5.08 19.95
C LYS A 512 0.35 -6.20 19.75
N MET A 513 -0.76 -5.95 19.06
CA MET A 513 -1.76 -6.98 18.78
C MET A 513 -1.16 -8.17 18.05
N ARG A 514 -0.31 -7.94 17.07
CA ARG A 514 0.42 -9.00 16.35
C ARG A 514 1.35 -9.80 17.25
N SER A 515 1.96 -9.16 18.26
CA SER A 515 2.80 -9.83 19.25
C SER A 515 2.01 -10.68 20.24
N GLU A 516 0.85 -10.20 20.66
CA GLU A 516 -0.02 -10.84 21.66
C GLU A 516 -0.93 -11.92 21.05
N HIS A 517 -1.31 -11.74 19.78
CA HIS A 517 -2.16 -12.65 19.00
C HIS A 517 -1.42 -13.16 17.75
N PRO A 518 -0.41 -14.03 17.90
CA PRO A 518 0.32 -14.55 16.74
C PRO A 518 -0.61 -15.38 15.84
N GLY A 519 -0.66 -15.03 14.56
CA GLY A 519 -1.55 -15.65 13.58
C GLY A 519 -2.84 -14.87 13.30
N LEU A 520 -3.10 -13.79 14.06
CA LEU A 520 -4.16 -12.86 13.71
C LEU A 520 -3.84 -12.15 12.38
N ILE A 521 -4.83 -12.06 11.53
CA ILE A 521 -4.78 -11.36 10.24
C ILE A 521 -5.40 -9.99 10.40
N PHE A 522 -4.79 -8.96 9.81
CA PHE A 522 -5.33 -7.61 9.77
C PHE A 522 -5.73 -7.24 8.35
N GLU A 523 -6.98 -6.84 8.20
CA GLU A 523 -7.50 -6.15 7.02
C GLU A 523 -7.59 -4.66 7.32
N VAL A 524 -7.29 -3.83 6.33
CA VAL A 524 -7.51 -2.39 6.37
C VAL A 524 -8.32 -1.94 5.17
N CYS A 525 -9.33 -1.13 5.43
CA CYS A 525 -10.32 -0.67 4.47
C CYS A 525 -10.31 0.87 4.38
N ASN A 526 -11.05 1.54 5.23
CA ASN A 526 -11.35 2.96 5.22
C ASN A 526 -12.09 3.40 3.94
N ASP A 527 -13.39 3.07 3.87
CA ASP A 527 -14.24 3.30 2.70
C ASP A 527 -13.58 2.78 1.39
N GLY A 528 -13.00 1.58 1.45
CA GLY A 528 -12.29 0.94 0.36
C GLY A 528 -11.05 1.69 -0.14
N GLY A 529 -9.95 1.02 -0.31
CA GLY A 529 -8.77 1.53 -1.01
C GLY A 529 -8.04 2.77 -0.45
N ARG A 530 -8.58 3.48 0.56
CA ARG A 530 -7.93 4.69 1.08
C ARG A 530 -6.73 4.39 1.97
N MET A 531 -6.69 3.23 2.61
CA MET A 531 -5.53 2.77 3.36
C MET A 531 -4.53 1.96 2.52
N VAL A 532 -4.70 1.93 1.21
CA VAL A 532 -3.76 1.26 0.31
C VAL A 532 -2.49 2.08 0.17
N ASP A 533 -1.48 1.72 0.94
CA ASP A 533 -0.14 2.32 0.92
C ASP A 533 0.91 1.37 1.52
N PHE A 534 2.19 1.74 1.41
CA PHE A 534 3.29 0.89 1.90
C PHE A 534 3.44 0.92 3.42
N GLY A 535 2.99 1.97 4.11
CA GLY A 535 2.95 2.00 5.56
C GLY A 535 1.94 1.00 6.10
N SER A 536 0.74 0.97 5.54
CA SER A 536 -0.26 -0.05 5.88
C SER A 536 0.21 -1.46 5.50
N ALA A 537 0.90 -1.64 4.35
CA ALA A 537 1.45 -2.93 3.94
C ALA A 537 2.48 -3.50 4.94
N ALA A 538 3.16 -2.64 5.70
CA ALA A 538 4.08 -3.05 6.77
C ALA A 538 3.37 -3.55 8.03
N HIS A 539 2.12 -3.16 8.23
CA HIS A 539 1.39 -3.41 9.47
C HIS A 539 0.13 -4.27 9.31
N ALA A 540 -0.48 -4.27 8.13
CA ALA A 540 -1.63 -5.11 7.79
C ALA A 540 -1.24 -6.28 6.88
N ASP A 541 -2.17 -7.20 6.65
CA ASP A 541 -1.94 -8.40 5.84
C ASP A 541 -2.62 -8.30 4.47
N TYR A 542 -3.70 -7.53 4.35
CA TYR A 542 -4.38 -7.27 3.08
C TYR A 542 -5.28 -6.03 3.15
N PHE A 543 -5.77 -5.62 2.00
CA PHE A 543 -6.53 -4.39 1.81
C PHE A 543 -7.84 -4.66 1.09
N SER A 544 -8.91 -4.02 1.54
CA SER A 544 -10.00 -3.64 0.65
C SER A 544 -9.48 -2.59 -0.34
N ILE A 545 -9.59 -2.84 -1.64
CA ILE A 545 -9.05 -1.94 -2.67
C ILE A 545 -10.08 -0.98 -3.26
N THR A 546 -11.37 -1.24 -3.05
CA THR A 546 -12.50 -0.38 -3.43
C THR A 546 -13.79 -0.89 -2.80
N ASP A 547 -14.73 0.00 -2.49
CA ASP A 547 -16.07 -0.34 -2.02
C ASP A 547 -17.11 -0.45 -3.13
N THR A 548 -16.69 -0.41 -4.37
CA THR A 548 -17.58 -0.71 -5.48
C THR A 548 -17.48 -2.18 -5.86
N TYR A 549 -18.53 -2.93 -5.60
CA TYR A 549 -18.56 -4.39 -5.61
C TYR A 549 -18.90 -5.04 -6.96
N ASP A 550 -18.91 -4.25 -8.03
CA ASP A 550 -19.12 -4.77 -9.39
C ASP A 550 -17.82 -5.29 -10.02
N PRO A 551 -17.91 -6.26 -10.95
CA PRO A 551 -16.74 -6.89 -11.55
C PRO A 551 -15.80 -5.93 -12.27
N LEU A 552 -16.29 -4.87 -12.89
CA LEU A 552 -15.47 -3.92 -13.63
C LEU A 552 -14.67 -3.01 -12.68
N SER A 553 -15.34 -2.45 -11.67
CA SER A 553 -14.68 -1.59 -10.66
C SER A 553 -13.60 -2.36 -9.90
N ASN A 554 -13.88 -3.61 -9.52
CA ASN A 554 -12.89 -4.48 -8.90
C ASN A 554 -11.67 -4.70 -9.80
N ARG A 555 -11.87 -5.02 -11.10
CA ARG A 555 -10.75 -5.20 -12.02
C ARG A 555 -9.97 -3.90 -12.26
N ARG A 556 -10.63 -2.74 -12.27
CA ARG A 556 -9.97 -1.43 -12.35
C ARG A 556 -9.08 -1.17 -11.16
N ALA A 557 -9.63 -1.29 -9.95
CA ALA A 557 -8.88 -1.11 -8.71
C ALA A 557 -7.72 -2.10 -8.60
N PHE A 558 -7.95 -3.35 -8.99
CA PHE A 558 -6.90 -4.38 -9.02
C PHE A 558 -5.81 -4.05 -10.02
N TYR A 559 -6.16 -3.68 -11.26
CA TYR A 559 -5.22 -3.29 -12.31
C TYR A 559 -4.33 -2.14 -11.84
N ASP A 560 -4.94 -1.10 -11.26
CA ASP A 560 -4.24 0.08 -10.78
C ASP A 560 -3.30 -0.28 -9.62
N THR A 561 -3.83 -0.88 -8.56
CA THR A 561 -3.09 -1.14 -7.32
C THR A 561 -1.96 -2.15 -7.52
N SER A 562 -2.11 -3.10 -8.43
CA SER A 562 -1.11 -4.13 -8.71
C SER A 562 0.16 -3.63 -9.40
N TYR A 563 0.24 -2.38 -9.83
CA TYR A 563 1.53 -1.76 -10.15
C TYR A 563 2.39 -1.47 -8.92
N MET A 564 1.78 -1.37 -7.74
CA MET A 564 2.45 -0.94 -6.50
C MET A 564 2.57 -2.06 -5.47
N LEU A 565 1.50 -2.83 -5.26
CA LEU A 565 1.40 -3.80 -4.17
C LEU A 565 1.09 -5.22 -4.69
N PRO A 566 1.57 -6.26 -3.96
CA PRO A 566 1.44 -7.63 -4.43
C PRO A 566 -0.02 -8.11 -4.46
N PRO A 567 -0.42 -8.82 -5.52
CA PRO A 567 -1.79 -9.30 -5.71
C PRO A 567 -2.41 -10.06 -4.54
N ALA A 568 -1.60 -10.79 -3.78
CA ALA A 568 -2.07 -11.54 -2.62
C ALA A 568 -2.59 -10.67 -1.47
N MET A 569 -2.25 -9.37 -1.45
CA MET A 569 -2.76 -8.40 -0.48
C MET A 569 -3.97 -7.62 -0.99
N LEU A 570 -4.38 -7.80 -2.24
CA LEU A 570 -5.44 -7.02 -2.88
C LEU A 570 -6.74 -7.79 -2.85
N GLU A 571 -7.65 -7.38 -1.98
CA GLU A 571 -8.95 -8.00 -1.88
C GLU A 571 -9.87 -7.51 -2.99
N SER A 572 -10.50 -8.46 -3.66
CA SER A 572 -11.51 -8.21 -4.67
C SER A 572 -12.86 -8.67 -4.14
N TYR A 573 -13.72 -7.71 -3.84
CA TYR A 573 -15.10 -7.96 -3.45
C TYR A 573 -15.96 -8.28 -4.66
N VAL A 574 -16.84 -9.23 -4.52
CA VAL A 574 -17.92 -9.47 -5.49
C VAL A 574 -19.24 -9.52 -4.75
N GLU A 575 -20.18 -8.67 -5.15
CA GLU A 575 -21.52 -8.60 -4.55
C GLU A 575 -22.61 -8.65 -5.64
N LYS A 576 -23.33 -7.59 -5.85
CA LYS A 576 -24.50 -7.53 -6.71
C LYS A 576 -24.12 -7.41 -8.19
N TRP A 577 -24.34 -8.45 -8.94
CA TRP A 577 -24.12 -8.46 -10.37
C TRP A 577 -25.17 -9.29 -11.08
N PRO A 578 -25.76 -8.82 -12.19
CA PRO A 578 -26.70 -9.61 -12.98
C PRO A 578 -26.02 -10.86 -13.54
N THR A 579 -26.50 -12.02 -13.18
CA THR A 579 -25.97 -13.33 -13.60
C THR A 579 -27.06 -14.20 -14.24
N PRO A 580 -27.63 -13.75 -15.40
CA PRO A 580 -28.74 -14.44 -16.04
C PRO A 580 -28.33 -15.81 -16.63
N ASN A 581 -27.06 -16.07 -16.82
CA ASN A 581 -26.50 -17.32 -17.33
C ASN A 581 -25.13 -17.62 -16.71
N THR A 582 -24.59 -18.79 -17.01
CA THR A 582 -23.31 -19.28 -16.46
C THR A 582 -22.11 -18.41 -16.88
N ASP A 583 -22.10 -17.87 -18.12
CA ASP A 583 -21.01 -17.03 -18.59
C ASP A 583 -20.88 -15.74 -17.74
N ASN A 584 -22.02 -15.07 -17.48
CA ASN A 584 -22.07 -13.89 -16.65
C ASN A 584 -21.72 -14.19 -15.19
N PHE A 585 -22.12 -15.36 -14.69
CA PHE A 585 -21.77 -15.79 -13.33
C PHE A 585 -20.28 -16.07 -13.19
N LEU A 586 -19.66 -16.75 -14.16
CA LEU A 586 -18.22 -16.97 -14.21
C LEU A 586 -17.44 -15.64 -14.43
N TYR A 587 -17.94 -14.72 -15.25
CA TYR A 587 -17.36 -13.40 -15.40
C TYR A 587 -17.29 -12.64 -14.07
N MET A 588 -18.38 -12.69 -13.30
CA MET A 588 -18.44 -12.12 -11.96
C MET A 588 -17.41 -12.78 -11.02
N LEU A 589 -17.45 -14.12 -10.87
CA LEU A 589 -16.56 -14.84 -9.97
C LEU A 589 -15.08 -14.61 -10.32
N ARG A 590 -14.71 -14.74 -11.61
CA ARG A 590 -13.32 -14.61 -12.06
C ARG A 590 -12.76 -13.21 -11.89
N SER A 591 -13.61 -12.19 -11.89
CA SER A 591 -13.20 -10.83 -11.56
C SER A 591 -12.70 -10.71 -10.12
N GLY A 592 -13.21 -11.54 -9.20
CA GLY A 592 -12.72 -11.63 -7.81
C GLY A 592 -11.53 -12.57 -7.63
N LEU A 593 -11.31 -13.53 -8.56
CA LEU A 593 -10.26 -14.55 -8.41
C LEU A 593 -8.85 -14.08 -8.74
N MET A 594 -8.66 -12.81 -9.13
CA MET A 594 -7.34 -12.29 -9.53
C MET A 594 -6.42 -11.99 -8.33
N GLY A 595 -6.98 -11.75 -7.15
CA GLY A 595 -6.25 -11.44 -5.92
C GLY A 595 -6.78 -12.22 -4.72
N TRP A 596 -6.91 -11.56 -3.57
CA TRP A 596 -7.60 -12.10 -2.40
C TRP A 596 -9.10 -12.16 -2.70
N PHE A 597 -9.68 -13.34 -2.61
CA PHE A 597 -11.03 -13.60 -3.08
C PHE A 597 -12.08 -13.52 -1.97
N THR A 598 -12.97 -12.54 -2.07
CA THR A 598 -14.09 -12.37 -1.13
C THR A 598 -15.43 -12.29 -1.87
N ILE A 599 -16.41 -13.04 -1.39
CA ILE A 599 -17.82 -12.96 -1.79
C ILE A 599 -18.61 -12.27 -0.69
N MET A 600 -19.24 -11.14 -1.02
CA MET A 600 -20.11 -10.38 -0.11
C MET A 600 -21.59 -10.65 -0.39
N ILE A 601 -21.96 -11.90 -0.56
CA ILE A 601 -23.32 -12.34 -0.90
C ILE A 601 -23.75 -13.41 0.12
N ASP A 602 -25.03 -13.39 0.51
CA ASP A 602 -25.68 -14.56 1.15
C ASP A 602 -25.85 -15.65 0.07
N THR A 603 -24.85 -16.50 -0.04
CA THR A 603 -24.75 -17.55 -1.06
C THR A 603 -25.86 -18.61 -0.95
N THR A 604 -26.59 -18.66 0.16
CA THR A 604 -27.77 -19.54 0.31
C THR A 604 -28.91 -19.20 -0.66
N ALA A 605 -28.89 -18.01 -1.27
CA ALA A 605 -29.85 -17.60 -2.28
C ALA A 605 -29.50 -18.05 -3.72
N TRP A 606 -28.31 -18.62 -3.93
CA TRP A 606 -27.89 -19.10 -5.25
C TRP A 606 -28.66 -20.34 -5.71
N THR A 607 -28.80 -20.47 -7.01
CA THR A 607 -29.35 -21.69 -7.60
C THR A 607 -28.38 -22.87 -7.41
N PRO A 608 -28.87 -24.12 -7.47
CA PRO A 608 -28.00 -25.30 -7.40
C PRO A 608 -26.86 -25.29 -8.45
N GLU A 609 -27.13 -24.75 -9.66
CA GLU A 609 -26.14 -24.62 -10.73
C GLU A 609 -25.07 -23.58 -10.37
N GLN A 610 -25.48 -22.41 -9.88
CA GLN A 610 -24.55 -21.38 -9.41
C GLN A 610 -23.68 -21.89 -8.24
N HIS A 611 -24.30 -22.64 -7.33
CA HIS A 611 -23.61 -23.26 -6.19
C HIS A 611 -22.51 -24.23 -6.66
N GLU A 612 -22.82 -25.13 -7.58
CA GLU A 612 -21.83 -26.09 -8.10
C GLU A 612 -20.73 -25.37 -8.90
N THR A 613 -21.10 -24.38 -9.72
CA THR A 613 -20.14 -23.56 -10.48
C THR A 613 -19.18 -22.81 -9.55
N ALA A 614 -19.69 -22.17 -8.49
CA ALA A 614 -18.87 -21.47 -7.51
C ALA A 614 -17.94 -22.42 -6.75
N LYS A 615 -18.44 -23.58 -6.33
CA LYS A 615 -17.65 -24.60 -5.65
C LYS A 615 -16.46 -25.08 -6.51
N ILE A 616 -16.71 -25.31 -7.81
CA ILE A 616 -15.64 -25.66 -8.77
C ILE A 616 -14.63 -24.52 -8.89
N ALA A 617 -15.10 -23.26 -9.04
CA ALA A 617 -14.24 -22.10 -9.16
C ALA A 617 -13.38 -21.86 -7.90
N ILE A 618 -13.95 -22.01 -6.70
CA ILE A 618 -13.22 -21.90 -5.42
C ILE A 618 -12.17 -23.01 -5.29
N ALA A 619 -12.51 -24.24 -5.67
CA ALA A 619 -11.56 -25.35 -5.64
C ALA A 619 -10.39 -25.09 -6.61
N LEU A 620 -10.68 -24.65 -7.84
CA LEU A 620 -9.69 -24.28 -8.85
C LEU A 620 -8.78 -23.13 -8.37
N TYR A 621 -9.37 -22.11 -7.73
CA TYR A 621 -8.62 -21.02 -7.11
C TYR A 621 -7.59 -21.55 -6.11
N LYS A 622 -8.02 -22.34 -5.15
CA LYS A 622 -7.15 -22.88 -4.09
C LYS A 622 -6.05 -23.78 -4.63
N GLU A 623 -6.37 -24.59 -5.63
CA GLU A 623 -5.45 -25.60 -6.16
C GLU A 623 -4.45 -25.00 -7.16
N ARG A 624 -4.89 -24.14 -8.10
CA ARG A 624 -4.09 -23.69 -9.23
C ARG A 624 -3.78 -22.20 -9.27
N ILE A 625 -4.69 -21.34 -8.83
CA ILE A 625 -4.58 -19.89 -9.00
C ILE A 625 -3.86 -19.26 -7.80
N ARG A 626 -4.26 -19.59 -6.57
CA ARG A 626 -3.66 -19.04 -5.34
C ARG A 626 -2.13 -19.17 -5.28
N PRO A 627 -1.51 -20.30 -5.62
CA PRO A 627 -0.05 -20.40 -5.63
C PRO A 627 0.62 -19.40 -6.59
N LEU A 628 -0.06 -19.06 -7.70
CA LEU A 628 0.42 -18.07 -8.66
C LEU A 628 0.23 -16.65 -8.13
N ILE A 629 -0.93 -16.32 -7.56
CA ILE A 629 -1.19 -15.02 -6.92
C ILE A 629 -0.13 -14.72 -5.85
N ARG A 630 0.22 -15.72 -5.05
CA ARG A 630 1.18 -15.57 -3.95
C ARG A 630 2.62 -15.39 -4.43
N ASP A 631 3.06 -16.14 -5.44
CA ASP A 631 4.48 -16.32 -5.72
C ASP A 631 4.91 -15.90 -7.12
N ALA A 632 3.98 -15.83 -8.09
CA ALA A 632 4.29 -15.54 -9.49
C ALA A 632 4.55 -14.06 -9.75
N GLN A 633 5.12 -13.77 -10.91
CA GLN A 633 5.17 -12.44 -11.50
C GLN A 633 3.84 -12.12 -12.16
N LEU A 634 3.41 -10.86 -12.02
CA LEU A 634 2.19 -10.35 -12.67
C LEU A 634 2.56 -9.45 -13.85
N TYR A 635 1.77 -9.55 -14.91
CA TYR A 635 1.94 -8.75 -16.13
C TYR A 635 0.60 -8.17 -16.59
N HIS A 636 0.59 -6.87 -16.87
CA HIS A 636 -0.53 -6.14 -17.44
C HIS A 636 -0.52 -6.34 -18.97
N VAL A 637 -1.23 -7.35 -19.45
CA VAL A 637 -1.21 -7.77 -20.87
C VAL A 637 -2.32 -7.14 -21.72
N SER A 638 -3.04 -6.19 -21.15
CA SER A 638 -4.06 -5.37 -21.80
C SER A 638 -4.01 -3.93 -21.34
N MET A 639 -4.80 -3.07 -21.95
CA MET A 639 -5.14 -1.77 -21.38
C MET A 639 -5.98 -1.94 -20.11
N ARG A 640 -6.02 -0.89 -19.27
CA ARG A 640 -6.87 -0.85 -18.10
C ARG A 640 -8.33 -1.17 -18.45
N PRO A 641 -9.05 -1.99 -17.66
CA PRO A 641 -10.42 -2.37 -17.95
C PRO A 641 -11.36 -1.16 -18.15
N ASP A 642 -12.05 -1.08 -19.29
CA ASP A 642 -13.03 -0.02 -19.59
C ASP A 642 -14.48 -0.52 -19.58
N GLY A 643 -14.67 -1.84 -19.52
CA GLY A 643 -15.98 -2.50 -19.54
C GLY A 643 -16.56 -2.70 -20.93
N VAL A 644 -15.95 -2.15 -21.97
CA VAL A 644 -16.37 -2.28 -23.36
C VAL A 644 -15.50 -3.27 -24.09
N HIS A 645 -14.19 -3.07 -24.06
CA HIS A 645 -13.23 -3.89 -24.79
C HIS A 645 -12.80 -5.13 -23.97
N TRP A 646 -11.90 -5.90 -24.56
CA TRP A 646 -11.25 -7.01 -23.88
C TRP A 646 -10.23 -6.49 -22.87
N ASP A 647 -10.15 -7.14 -21.72
CA ASP A 647 -9.12 -6.90 -20.73
C ASP A 647 -8.55 -8.22 -20.19
N GLY A 648 -7.32 -8.18 -19.65
CA GLY A 648 -6.69 -9.36 -19.11
C GLY A 648 -5.40 -9.10 -18.33
N MET A 649 -5.11 -10.03 -17.42
CA MET A 649 -3.93 -10.05 -16.58
C MET A 649 -3.28 -11.42 -16.65
N GLN A 650 -1.95 -11.46 -16.64
CA GLN A 650 -1.19 -12.70 -16.74
C GLN A 650 -0.33 -12.90 -15.50
N TYR A 651 -0.39 -14.08 -14.90
CA TYR A 651 0.56 -14.57 -13.92
C TYR A 651 1.54 -15.56 -14.60
N TRP A 652 2.82 -15.47 -14.26
CA TRP A 652 3.82 -16.44 -14.66
C TRP A 652 4.81 -16.71 -13.53
N ASP A 653 4.90 -17.96 -13.11
CA ASP A 653 5.90 -18.43 -12.12
C ASP A 653 7.00 -19.22 -12.83
N PRO A 654 8.20 -18.63 -13.03
CA PRO A 654 9.30 -19.31 -13.68
C PRO A 654 9.85 -20.48 -12.85
N ALA A 655 9.67 -20.50 -11.53
CA ALA A 655 10.13 -21.58 -10.68
C ALA A 655 9.21 -22.81 -10.78
N ARG A 656 7.90 -22.59 -10.78
CA ARG A 656 6.89 -23.65 -11.00
C ARG A 656 6.72 -24.00 -12.46
N LYS A 657 7.16 -23.14 -13.38
CA LYS A 657 6.95 -23.24 -14.83
C LYS A 657 5.46 -23.29 -15.20
N GLN A 658 4.69 -22.52 -14.50
CA GLN A 658 3.23 -22.44 -14.61
C GLN A 658 2.77 -21.00 -14.57
N GLY A 659 1.66 -20.73 -15.24
CA GLY A 659 1.01 -19.43 -15.24
C GLY A 659 -0.46 -19.53 -15.59
N VAL A 660 -1.14 -18.40 -15.54
CA VAL A 660 -2.52 -18.24 -15.97
C VAL A 660 -2.75 -16.86 -16.56
N LEU A 661 -3.47 -16.81 -17.67
CA LEU A 661 -4.04 -15.59 -18.23
C LEU A 661 -5.51 -15.55 -17.85
N PHE A 662 -5.91 -14.48 -17.17
CA PHE A 662 -7.30 -14.10 -17.01
C PHE A 662 -7.70 -13.27 -18.23
N ALA A 663 -8.67 -13.72 -18.98
CA ALA A 663 -9.17 -13.03 -20.16
C ALA A 663 -10.66 -12.70 -19.99
N PHE A 664 -11.02 -11.44 -20.16
CA PHE A 664 -12.39 -10.93 -20.03
C PHE A 664 -12.81 -10.25 -21.34
N ARG A 665 -14.01 -10.53 -21.80
CA ARG A 665 -14.67 -9.79 -22.86
C ARG A 665 -15.69 -8.83 -22.23
N GLY A 666 -15.55 -7.54 -22.52
CA GLY A 666 -16.53 -6.52 -22.12
C GLY A 666 -17.81 -6.60 -22.93
N THR A 667 -18.45 -5.46 -23.12
CA THR A 667 -19.74 -5.37 -23.84
C THR A 667 -19.59 -5.23 -25.36
N ILE A 668 -18.37 -5.25 -25.89
CA ILE A 668 -18.09 -5.05 -27.32
C ILE A 668 -18.81 -6.10 -28.17
N ASP A 669 -19.57 -5.62 -29.20
CA ASP A 669 -20.22 -6.46 -30.16
C ASP A 669 -19.27 -6.83 -31.32
N ASN A 670 -19.49 -7.99 -31.95
CA ASN A 670 -18.80 -8.48 -33.15
C ASN A 670 -17.27 -8.67 -33.02
N GLU A 671 -16.76 -8.76 -31.78
CA GLU A 671 -15.35 -9.08 -31.48
C GLU A 671 -15.27 -10.28 -30.52
N ASP A 672 -15.56 -11.47 -31.04
CA ASP A 672 -15.56 -12.72 -30.28
C ASP A 672 -14.17 -13.36 -30.11
N ASN A 673 -13.13 -12.74 -30.67
CA ASN A 673 -11.75 -13.19 -30.55
C ASN A 673 -10.81 -12.05 -30.19
N HIS A 674 -9.92 -12.28 -29.27
CA HIS A 674 -8.84 -11.36 -28.91
C HIS A 674 -7.51 -12.08 -28.80
N THR A 675 -6.40 -11.35 -28.94
CA THR A 675 -5.04 -11.89 -28.84
C THR A 675 -4.28 -11.12 -27.76
N PHE A 676 -3.92 -11.81 -26.68
CA PHE A 676 -3.11 -11.26 -25.60
C PHE A 676 -1.63 -11.56 -25.83
N VAL A 677 -0.80 -10.55 -25.94
CA VAL A 677 0.66 -10.67 -26.01
C VAL A 677 1.18 -11.01 -24.61
N LEU A 678 1.74 -12.22 -24.47
CA LEU A 678 2.22 -12.70 -23.18
C LEU A 678 3.58 -12.09 -22.82
N SER A 679 3.93 -12.14 -21.56
CA SER A 679 5.19 -11.60 -21.01
C SER A 679 5.91 -12.60 -20.11
N GLY A 680 7.22 -12.37 -19.86
CA GLY A 680 8.00 -13.12 -18.86
C GLY A 680 8.37 -14.56 -19.25
N LEU A 681 8.06 -15.01 -20.46
CA LEU A 681 8.37 -16.35 -20.93
C LEU A 681 9.82 -16.45 -21.47
N ASP A 682 10.42 -17.64 -21.43
CA ASP A 682 11.69 -17.91 -22.12
C ASP A 682 11.43 -18.06 -23.62
N THR A 683 12.05 -17.22 -24.45
CA THR A 683 11.85 -17.19 -25.91
C THR A 683 12.13 -18.52 -26.58
N THR A 684 12.99 -19.35 -26.00
CA THR A 684 13.52 -20.62 -26.59
C THR A 684 12.74 -21.86 -26.12
N LYS A 685 11.88 -21.70 -25.13
CA LYS A 685 11.07 -22.78 -24.55
C LYS A 685 9.71 -22.88 -25.22
N ARG A 686 9.13 -24.06 -25.11
CA ARG A 686 7.76 -24.32 -25.60
C ARG A 686 6.77 -24.33 -24.42
N TYR A 687 5.58 -23.80 -24.64
CA TYR A 687 4.52 -23.69 -23.64
C TYR A 687 3.23 -24.27 -24.18
N ARG A 688 2.58 -25.09 -23.37
CA ARG A 688 1.22 -25.57 -23.59
C ARG A 688 0.26 -24.52 -23.04
N LEU A 689 -0.72 -24.14 -23.85
CA LEU A 689 -1.85 -23.31 -23.49
C LEU A 689 -3.09 -24.21 -23.39
N HIS A 690 -3.80 -24.12 -22.27
CA HIS A 690 -5.01 -24.86 -21.98
C HIS A 690 -6.11 -23.94 -21.53
N CYS A 691 -7.20 -23.80 -22.33
CA CYS A 691 -8.39 -23.04 -21.97
C CYS A 691 -9.26 -23.86 -21.00
N ASN A 692 -9.51 -23.33 -19.81
CA ASN A 692 -10.20 -24.03 -18.73
C ASN A 692 -11.63 -24.48 -19.14
N ASP A 693 -12.35 -23.62 -19.86
CA ASP A 693 -13.73 -23.90 -20.29
C ASP A 693 -13.78 -24.48 -21.72
N GLY A 694 -12.63 -24.75 -22.31
CA GLY A 694 -12.56 -25.34 -23.65
C GLY A 694 -12.94 -24.39 -24.78
N SER A 695 -12.84 -23.08 -24.57
CA SER A 695 -13.11 -22.07 -25.59
C SER A 695 -12.22 -22.19 -26.81
N ALA A 696 -11.06 -22.83 -26.69
CA ALA A 696 -10.16 -23.20 -27.78
C ALA A 696 -9.47 -24.54 -27.47
N PRO A 697 -9.06 -25.32 -28.49
CA PRO A 697 -8.27 -26.52 -28.30
C PRO A 697 -6.90 -26.20 -27.67
N ASP A 698 -6.37 -27.13 -26.89
CA ASP A 698 -5.01 -27.06 -26.40
C ASP A 698 -4.03 -26.83 -27.54
N ARG A 699 -3.10 -25.93 -27.31
CA ARG A 699 -2.07 -25.61 -28.29
C ARG A 699 -0.69 -25.51 -27.60
N THR A 700 0.36 -25.84 -28.35
CA THR A 700 1.74 -25.63 -27.91
C THR A 700 2.45 -24.67 -28.86
N ALA A 701 3.09 -23.64 -28.30
CA ALA A 701 3.85 -22.65 -29.07
C ALA A 701 5.17 -22.30 -28.37
N GLU A 702 6.10 -21.67 -29.07
CA GLU A 702 7.33 -21.14 -28.50
C GLU A 702 7.08 -19.87 -27.72
N GLY A 703 7.83 -19.65 -26.63
CA GLY A 703 7.70 -18.45 -25.82
C GLY A 703 7.91 -17.17 -26.64
N GLY A 704 8.89 -17.18 -27.56
CA GLY A 704 9.11 -16.06 -28.48
C GLY A 704 7.90 -15.77 -29.39
N GLU A 705 7.20 -16.80 -29.85
CA GLU A 705 5.95 -16.64 -30.61
C GLU A 705 4.85 -16.02 -29.74
N LEU A 706 4.67 -16.53 -28.51
CA LEU A 706 3.65 -16.04 -27.57
C LEU A 706 3.89 -14.59 -27.14
N MET A 707 5.16 -14.18 -27.00
CA MET A 707 5.53 -12.81 -26.64
C MET A 707 5.51 -11.82 -27.83
N MET A 708 5.49 -12.32 -29.07
CA MET A 708 5.38 -11.46 -30.27
C MET A 708 3.99 -11.47 -30.89
N ARG A 709 3.33 -12.63 -30.95
CA ARG A 709 2.07 -12.84 -31.64
C ARG A 709 0.91 -13.13 -30.70
N GLY A 710 1.21 -13.43 -29.43
CA GLY A 710 0.24 -13.63 -28.36
C GLY A 710 -0.51 -14.97 -28.37
N ALA A 711 -1.36 -15.09 -27.36
CA ALA A 711 -2.32 -16.17 -27.17
C ALA A 711 -3.72 -15.71 -27.60
N ARG A 712 -4.32 -16.40 -28.57
CA ARG A 712 -5.68 -16.10 -29.02
C ARG A 712 -6.69 -16.75 -28.10
N VAL A 713 -7.70 -15.98 -27.67
CA VAL A 713 -8.84 -16.40 -26.87
C VAL A 713 -10.12 -16.14 -27.66
N HIS A 714 -11.07 -17.08 -27.57
CA HIS A 714 -12.39 -16.96 -28.19
C HIS A 714 -13.48 -16.97 -27.10
N LEU A 715 -14.33 -15.96 -27.07
CA LEU A 715 -15.50 -15.86 -26.21
C LEU A 715 -16.70 -15.42 -27.06
N ALA A 716 -17.68 -16.29 -27.23
CA ALA A 716 -18.82 -16.04 -28.11
C ALA A 716 -19.75 -14.94 -27.60
N ASN A 717 -19.86 -14.76 -26.28
CA ASN A 717 -20.79 -13.85 -25.65
C ASN A 717 -20.10 -12.66 -24.99
N PRO A 718 -20.67 -11.44 -25.01
CA PRO A 718 -20.24 -10.35 -24.14
C PRO A 718 -20.37 -10.71 -22.65
N LEU A 719 -19.62 -10.01 -21.81
CA LEU A 719 -19.57 -10.23 -20.35
C LEU A 719 -19.29 -11.69 -20.00
N SER A 720 -18.31 -12.27 -20.68
CA SER A 720 -17.79 -13.61 -20.45
C SER A 720 -16.29 -13.61 -20.20
N SER A 721 -15.75 -14.71 -19.72
CA SER A 721 -14.34 -14.81 -19.34
C SER A 721 -13.78 -16.20 -19.60
N GLU A 722 -12.46 -16.29 -19.74
CA GLU A 722 -11.73 -17.54 -19.84
C GLU A 722 -10.47 -17.50 -18.96
N LEU A 723 -10.06 -18.65 -18.44
CA LEU A 723 -8.76 -18.86 -17.81
C LEU A 723 -7.90 -19.70 -18.75
N VAL A 724 -6.80 -19.13 -19.22
CA VAL A 724 -5.86 -19.85 -20.06
C VAL A 724 -4.64 -20.22 -19.22
N PHE A 725 -4.51 -21.49 -18.87
CA PHE A 725 -3.34 -22.00 -18.13
C PHE A 725 -2.16 -22.15 -19.06
N ILE A 726 -0.99 -21.73 -18.58
CA ILE A 726 0.29 -21.72 -19.33
C ILE A 726 1.24 -22.66 -18.60
N GLU A 727 1.77 -23.68 -19.28
CA GLU A 727 2.69 -24.65 -18.70
C GLU A 727 3.89 -24.86 -19.63
N GLU A 728 5.14 -24.83 -19.09
CA GLU A 728 6.34 -25.17 -19.89
C GLU A 728 6.19 -26.62 -20.37
N ALA A 729 6.20 -26.82 -21.69
CA ALA A 729 6.10 -28.15 -22.28
C ALA A 729 7.42 -28.91 -22.09
N LYS A 730 7.30 -30.21 -21.83
CA LYS A 730 8.46 -31.11 -21.67
C LYS A 730 9.20 -31.34 -22.98
#